data_98b9fd4465d41bc0ca2708b2b4b76874
#
_entry.id   98b9fd4465d41bc0ca2708b2b4b76874
#
_cell.length_a   1.000
_cell.length_b   1.000
_cell.length_c   1.000
_cell.angle_alpha   90.00
_cell.angle_beta   90.00
_cell.angle_gamma   90.00
#
_symmetry.space_group_name_H-M   'P 1'
#
loop_
_entity.id
_entity.type
_entity.pdbx_description
1 polymer ?
#
loop_
_entity_poly.entity_id
_entity_poly.type
_entity_poly.pdbx_seq_one_letter_code
_entity_poly.pdbx_strand_id
1 'polypeptide(L)'
;MSQEKDVRLEDVAESKAELDDKARKMLEDKDADSRMRIYEGPLGKAIIVLLCVWTAFQLYFTTIGAISAINLRAIHCIFLLLFTFLLFPTYKKEKRRRKLPPIWDWVFILGSIGSFTYLILNYTRIAQTGGRISDMEVGIALVAIVCVFEAARRASGNLAILAAVFLAYNWFGAYLPGYFGHNGFTLKRVLITQFWGTQGVLGTGIGVSATYIFLFVVFGAFLKHSGFSKFINDFSLTLVGRTSGGPAKVAVIASGLMGMINGSAIANVATTGTITIPLMKRTGYKKEFAGAVEAVASTGGQFTPPIMGAVGFVMAEFLNLSYTYVALASITPALLYYVGLLLAVHFEAKRLGLSGIAKENIPNAMVVIKEQGHLVLPLVSLIGLMFVGFTPLYAAVISIFVTIGASWLRKDTRMGPDKILGAVVEGSKSAISVGVCCVIIGIIIGTVTLTSMGLNMGYLILSIVQGDHIYLAGFLVMIMSAILGMGVPGVAAYVIVQAVAVPVLIKAGALPLIAHLFCLIYACLSNITPPVAMSAYVASGIADSDQTKTGLWAVRLGLIGFIIPFFFLDNPVLLIGVDKTATLWESLWSIFTAMIGTFALVAGLEGWIIRKAGVIERVILIAVSPLLLFPGSLTDIAGIAGIAAVCIFQWIRRK
;
A
#
# COMPACT_ATOMS: atom_id res chain seq x y z
N MET A 1 -16.28 -42.63 11.20
CA MET A 1 -16.50 -42.76 9.75
C MET A 1 -16.91 -41.39 9.23
N SER A 2 -15.94 -40.57 8.84
CA SER A 2 -16.17 -39.30 8.16
C SER A 2 -16.06 -39.58 6.65
N GLN A 3 -17.14 -39.33 5.93
CA GLN A 3 -17.14 -39.41 4.45
C GLN A 3 -16.15 -38.36 3.93
N GLU A 4 -15.04 -38.80 3.38
CA GLU A 4 -14.22 -38.04 2.46
C GLU A 4 -15.08 -37.76 1.22
N LYS A 5 -15.54 -36.51 1.08
CA LYS A 5 -16.08 -36.03 -0.19
C LYS A 5 -14.90 -35.78 -1.13
N ASP A 6 -14.65 -36.72 -2.04
CA ASP A 6 -13.82 -36.47 -3.20
C ASP A 6 -14.39 -35.29 -3.98
N VAL A 7 -13.73 -34.14 -3.88
CA VAL A 7 -14.10 -32.93 -4.64
C VAL A 7 -13.50 -33.09 -6.03
N ARG A 8 -14.35 -33.29 -7.03
CA ARG A 8 -13.92 -33.37 -8.45
C ARG A 8 -13.35 -32.03 -8.91
N LEU A 9 -12.36 -32.09 -9.80
CA LEU A 9 -11.71 -30.90 -10.37
C LEU A 9 -12.69 -29.98 -11.13
N GLU A 10 -13.79 -30.53 -11.64
CA GLU A 10 -14.88 -29.79 -12.30
C GLU A 10 -15.65 -28.90 -11.32
N ASP A 11 -15.97 -29.39 -10.12
CA ASP A 11 -16.61 -28.59 -9.05
C ASP A 11 -15.70 -27.43 -8.57
N VAL A 12 -14.38 -27.59 -8.74
CA VAL A 12 -13.39 -26.54 -8.43
C VAL A 12 -13.41 -25.42 -9.48
N ALA A 13 -13.59 -25.76 -10.75
CA ALA A 13 -13.59 -24.79 -11.84
C ALA A 13 -14.87 -23.94 -11.85
N GLU A 14 -16.05 -24.54 -11.66
CA GLU A 14 -17.33 -23.80 -11.54
C GLU A 14 -17.34 -22.90 -10.29
N SER A 15 -16.94 -23.42 -9.14
CA SER A 15 -16.81 -22.63 -7.91
C SER A 15 -15.82 -21.46 -8.04
N LYS A 16 -14.74 -21.62 -8.82
CA LYS A 16 -13.78 -20.56 -9.08
C LYS A 16 -14.36 -19.45 -9.96
N ALA A 17 -15.10 -19.82 -11.02
CA ALA A 17 -15.74 -18.84 -11.90
C ALA A 17 -16.80 -18.00 -11.17
N GLU A 18 -17.60 -18.63 -10.29
CA GLU A 18 -18.57 -17.91 -9.45
C GLU A 18 -17.89 -16.97 -8.44
N LEU A 19 -16.79 -17.42 -7.84
CA LEU A 19 -16.03 -16.61 -6.88
C LEU A 19 -15.32 -15.45 -7.58
N ASP A 20 -14.79 -15.66 -8.78
CA ASP A 20 -14.18 -14.61 -9.60
C ASP A 20 -15.26 -13.58 -10.04
N ASP A 21 -16.47 -14.00 -10.40
CA ASP A 21 -17.57 -13.09 -10.73
C ASP A 21 -18.07 -12.31 -9.49
N LYS A 22 -18.14 -12.96 -8.33
CA LYS A 22 -18.52 -12.33 -7.07
C LYS A 22 -17.46 -11.32 -6.59
N ALA A 23 -16.17 -11.68 -6.67
CA ALA A 23 -15.05 -10.78 -6.40
C ALA A 23 -15.07 -9.58 -7.35
N ARG A 24 -15.32 -9.82 -8.63
CA ARG A 24 -15.46 -8.78 -9.64
C ARG A 24 -16.61 -7.82 -9.35
N LYS A 25 -17.80 -8.31 -9.00
CA LYS A 25 -18.95 -7.46 -8.63
C LYS A 25 -18.67 -6.60 -7.40
N MET A 26 -17.97 -7.15 -6.39
CA MET A 26 -17.57 -6.39 -5.20
C MET A 26 -16.52 -5.35 -5.49
N LEU A 27 -15.53 -5.67 -6.36
CA LEU A 27 -14.58 -4.68 -6.85
C LEU A 27 -15.31 -3.58 -7.62
N GLU A 28 -16.25 -3.92 -8.49
CA GLU A 28 -17.06 -2.94 -9.24
C GLU A 28 -17.83 -1.99 -8.32
N ASP A 29 -18.25 -2.44 -7.14
CA ASP A 29 -18.93 -1.56 -6.17
C ASP A 29 -17.97 -0.68 -5.36
N LYS A 30 -16.80 -1.19 -5.00
CA LYS A 30 -15.87 -0.55 -4.05
C LYS A 30 -14.62 0.05 -4.69
N ASP A 31 -14.19 -0.46 -5.84
CA ASP A 31 -13.00 0.01 -6.56
C ASP A 31 -13.37 0.71 -7.87
N ALA A 32 -12.88 1.92 -8.05
CA ALA A 32 -13.15 2.73 -9.24
C ALA A 32 -12.52 2.11 -10.50
N ASP A 33 -11.36 1.47 -10.38
CA ASP A 33 -10.62 0.88 -11.51
C ASP A 33 -11.42 -0.25 -12.18
N SER A 34 -12.17 -1.01 -11.39
CA SER A 34 -12.99 -2.10 -11.91
C SER A 34 -14.23 -1.64 -12.70
N ARG A 35 -14.59 -0.36 -12.59
CA ARG A 35 -15.72 0.28 -13.30
C ARG A 35 -15.34 0.97 -14.59
N MET A 36 -14.09 0.91 -15.03
CA MET A 36 -13.64 1.57 -16.26
C MET A 36 -14.50 1.21 -17.46
N ARG A 37 -14.76 2.22 -18.32
CA ARG A 37 -15.48 2.07 -19.58
C ARG A 37 -14.67 1.23 -20.56
N ILE A 38 -15.38 0.46 -21.38
CA ILE A 38 -14.81 -0.35 -22.45
C ILE A 38 -15.32 0.23 -23.78
N TYR A 39 -14.40 0.66 -24.63
CA TYR A 39 -14.71 1.17 -25.96
C TYR A 39 -14.45 0.10 -27.00
N GLU A 40 -15.43 -0.11 -27.88
CA GLU A 40 -15.34 -1.02 -29.03
C GLU A 40 -14.96 -0.23 -30.30
N GLY A 41 -14.34 -0.91 -31.26
CA GLY A 41 -14.02 -0.32 -32.55
C GLY A 41 -12.79 0.60 -32.57
N PRO A 42 -12.75 1.63 -33.46
CA PRO A 42 -11.56 2.46 -33.69
C PRO A 42 -11.11 3.25 -32.46
N LEU A 43 -12.07 3.75 -31.67
CA LEU A 43 -11.75 4.51 -30.46
C LEU A 43 -11.05 3.64 -29.40
N GLY A 44 -11.50 2.38 -29.23
CA GLY A 44 -10.83 1.44 -28.32
C GLY A 44 -9.37 1.19 -28.71
N LYS A 45 -9.12 1.01 -30.01
CA LYS A 45 -7.76 0.88 -30.56
C LYS A 45 -6.93 2.15 -30.36
N ALA A 46 -7.51 3.32 -30.60
CA ALA A 46 -6.84 4.60 -30.38
C ALA A 46 -6.44 4.80 -28.89
N ILE A 47 -7.31 4.42 -27.94
CA ILE A 47 -7.00 4.49 -26.51
C ILE A 47 -5.82 3.55 -26.16
N ILE A 48 -5.77 2.33 -26.71
CA ILE A 48 -4.66 1.41 -26.51
C ILE A 48 -3.35 2.01 -27.05
N VAL A 49 -3.37 2.59 -28.24
CA VAL A 49 -2.18 3.26 -28.82
C VAL A 49 -1.74 4.43 -27.94
N LEU A 50 -2.66 5.26 -27.46
CA LEU A 50 -2.34 6.38 -26.56
C LEU A 50 -1.76 5.91 -25.21
N LEU A 51 -2.25 4.79 -24.63
CA LEU A 51 -1.67 4.19 -23.44
C LEU A 51 -0.23 3.70 -23.69
N CYS A 52 0.02 3.10 -24.85
CA CYS A 52 1.38 2.71 -25.25
C CYS A 52 2.30 3.92 -25.44
N VAL A 53 1.81 5.00 -26.06
CA VAL A 53 2.55 6.26 -26.22
C VAL A 53 2.87 6.87 -24.87
N TRP A 54 1.91 6.90 -23.94
CA TRP A 54 2.14 7.39 -22.58
C TRP A 54 3.19 6.56 -21.85
N THR A 55 3.10 5.22 -21.94
CA THR A 55 4.11 4.34 -21.33
C THR A 55 5.49 4.56 -21.92
N ALA A 56 5.60 4.62 -23.25
CA ALA A 56 6.87 4.87 -23.92
C ALA A 56 7.46 6.24 -23.54
N PHE A 57 6.62 7.27 -23.47
CA PHE A 57 6.98 8.61 -23.01
C PHE A 57 7.55 8.56 -21.59
N GLN A 58 6.82 7.92 -20.66
CA GLN A 58 7.25 7.83 -19.26
C GLN A 58 8.56 7.04 -19.12
N LEU A 59 8.67 5.88 -19.76
CA LEU A 59 9.91 5.08 -19.73
C LEU A 59 11.11 5.87 -20.25
N TYR A 60 10.94 6.60 -21.36
CA TYR A 60 12.03 7.35 -21.97
C TYR A 60 12.46 8.55 -21.14
N PHE A 61 11.52 9.43 -20.76
CA PHE A 61 11.85 10.69 -20.08
C PHE A 61 12.18 10.54 -18.60
N THR A 62 11.84 9.44 -17.98
CA THR A 62 12.24 9.17 -16.59
C THR A 62 13.64 8.53 -16.49
N THR A 63 14.21 8.02 -17.59
CA THR A 63 15.49 7.33 -17.57
C THR A 63 16.56 7.96 -18.46
N ILE A 64 16.25 8.26 -19.71
CA ILE A 64 17.23 8.66 -20.74
C ILE A 64 17.02 10.11 -21.16
N GLY A 65 15.78 10.52 -21.38
CA GLY A 65 15.44 11.82 -21.94
C GLY A 65 15.61 12.96 -20.93
N ALA A 66 16.08 14.10 -21.42
CA ALA A 66 16.15 15.33 -20.63
C ALA A 66 14.88 16.16 -20.81
N ILE A 67 14.09 16.30 -19.74
CA ILE A 67 12.92 17.18 -19.69
C ILE A 67 12.87 17.88 -18.33
N SER A 68 12.37 19.10 -18.26
CA SER A 68 12.20 19.77 -16.96
C SER A 68 11.16 19.03 -16.10
N ALA A 69 11.39 18.98 -14.79
CA ALA A 69 10.48 18.30 -13.85
C ALA A 69 9.04 18.83 -13.95
N ILE A 70 8.86 20.13 -14.17
CA ILE A 70 7.54 20.75 -14.33
C ILE A 70 6.85 20.27 -15.60
N ASN A 71 7.58 20.22 -16.73
CA ASN A 71 7.00 19.76 -17.99
C ASN A 71 6.64 18.28 -17.92
N LEU A 72 7.49 17.44 -17.32
CA LEU A 72 7.19 16.02 -17.08
C LEU A 72 5.89 15.86 -16.28
N ARG A 73 5.77 16.60 -15.16
CA ARG A 73 4.58 16.57 -14.29
C ARG A 73 3.33 17.06 -15.02
N ALA A 74 3.43 18.15 -15.78
CA ALA A 74 2.32 18.72 -16.51
C ALA A 74 1.84 17.80 -17.65
N ILE A 75 2.75 17.21 -18.43
CA ILE A 75 2.40 16.24 -19.49
C ILE A 75 1.79 14.99 -18.87
N HIS A 76 2.33 14.50 -17.75
CA HIS A 76 1.75 13.38 -17.02
C HIS A 76 0.33 13.69 -16.55
N CYS A 77 0.05 14.91 -16.04
CA CYS A 77 -1.31 15.36 -15.70
C CYS A 77 -2.23 15.35 -16.92
N ILE A 78 -1.76 15.80 -18.09
CA ILE A 78 -2.56 15.76 -19.32
C ILE A 78 -3.00 14.32 -19.63
N PHE A 79 -2.08 13.35 -19.63
CA PHE A 79 -2.42 11.95 -19.86
C PHE A 79 -3.36 11.39 -18.78
N LEU A 80 -3.08 11.67 -17.51
CA LEU A 80 -3.92 11.22 -16.40
C LEU A 80 -5.37 11.72 -16.53
N LEU A 81 -5.56 13.02 -16.75
CA LEU A 81 -6.88 13.61 -16.86
C LEU A 81 -7.60 13.16 -18.14
N LEU A 82 -6.88 13.08 -19.27
CA LEU A 82 -7.39 12.54 -20.52
C LEU A 82 -7.95 11.11 -20.32
N PHE A 83 -7.14 10.21 -19.77
CA PHE A 83 -7.58 8.84 -19.57
C PHE A 83 -8.64 8.70 -18.46
N THR A 84 -8.62 9.56 -17.46
CA THR A 84 -9.67 9.57 -16.45
C THR A 84 -11.02 9.90 -17.06
N PHE A 85 -11.12 10.95 -17.85
CA PHE A 85 -12.39 11.34 -18.47
C PHE A 85 -12.82 10.37 -19.59
N LEU A 86 -11.88 9.72 -20.26
CA LEU A 86 -12.21 8.66 -21.21
C LEU A 86 -12.70 7.39 -20.51
N LEU A 87 -11.97 6.90 -19.51
CA LEU A 87 -12.17 5.55 -18.99
C LEU A 87 -13.08 5.50 -17.74
N PHE A 88 -13.09 6.53 -16.87
CA PHE A 88 -13.92 6.49 -15.67
C PHE A 88 -15.32 7.04 -15.93
N PRO A 89 -16.37 6.32 -15.47
CA PRO A 89 -17.75 6.74 -15.68
C PRO A 89 -18.07 8.00 -14.86
N THR A 90 -18.94 8.85 -15.39
CA THR A 90 -19.43 10.06 -14.70
C THR A 90 -20.29 9.71 -13.50
N TYR A 91 -21.09 8.63 -13.61
CA TYR A 91 -21.99 8.12 -12.57
C TYR A 91 -21.79 6.61 -12.36
N LYS A 92 -21.96 6.14 -11.11
CA LYS A 92 -21.78 4.71 -10.73
C LYS A 92 -22.62 3.72 -11.55
N LYS A 93 -23.82 4.12 -12.00
CA LYS A 93 -24.75 3.28 -12.76
C LYS A 93 -24.61 3.38 -14.28
N GLU A 94 -23.56 4.01 -14.78
CA GLU A 94 -23.33 4.19 -16.20
C GLU A 94 -22.98 2.87 -16.90
N LYS A 95 -23.46 2.69 -18.16
CA LYS A 95 -23.12 1.50 -18.96
C LYS A 95 -21.62 1.47 -19.28
N ARG A 96 -20.96 0.35 -18.97
CA ARG A 96 -19.50 0.18 -19.20
C ARG A 96 -19.12 0.15 -20.68
N ARG A 97 -19.94 -0.47 -21.55
CA ARG A 97 -19.67 -0.55 -23.00
C ARG A 97 -20.28 0.63 -23.72
N ARG A 98 -19.44 1.41 -24.40
CA ARG A 98 -19.83 2.60 -25.17
C ARG A 98 -19.07 2.69 -26.48
N LYS A 99 -19.68 3.37 -27.46
CA LYS A 99 -19.00 3.72 -28.72
C LYS A 99 -18.24 5.05 -28.63
N LEU A 100 -18.79 6.02 -27.91
CA LEU A 100 -18.22 7.36 -27.75
C LEU A 100 -18.39 7.85 -26.29
N PRO A 101 -17.45 8.68 -25.78
CA PRO A 101 -17.61 9.34 -24.49
C PRO A 101 -18.74 10.39 -24.53
N PRO A 102 -19.39 10.69 -23.39
CA PRO A 102 -20.34 11.77 -23.29
C PRO A 102 -19.74 13.14 -23.68
N ILE A 103 -20.57 14.06 -24.17
CA ILE A 103 -20.13 15.39 -24.59
C ILE A 103 -19.42 16.15 -23.46
N TRP A 104 -19.91 16.02 -22.23
CA TRP A 104 -19.31 16.64 -21.04
C TRP A 104 -17.87 16.21 -20.80
N ASP A 105 -17.52 14.99 -21.13
CA ASP A 105 -16.16 14.49 -20.96
C ASP A 105 -15.19 15.19 -21.90
N TRP A 106 -15.63 15.55 -23.12
CA TRP A 106 -14.83 16.34 -24.06
C TRP A 106 -14.54 17.74 -23.52
N VAL A 107 -15.50 18.38 -22.82
CA VAL A 107 -15.28 19.69 -22.17
C VAL A 107 -14.17 19.60 -21.13
N PHE A 108 -14.20 18.57 -20.28
CA PHE A 108 -13.15 18.36 -19.27
C PHE A 108 -11.80 17.98 -19.89
N ILE A 109 -11.80 17.17 -20.95
CA ILE A 109 -10.58 16.81 -21.69
C ILE A 109 -9.94 18.07 -22.28
N LEU A 110 -10.70 18.88 -23.01
CA LEU A 110 -10.19 20.10 -23.63
C LEU A 110 -9.75 21.13 -22.59
N GLY A 111 -10.51 21.30 -21.51
CA GLY A 111 -10.15 22.16 -20.38
C GLY A 111 -8.83 21.73 -19.73
N SER A 112 -8.64 20.44 -19.53
CA SER A 112 -7.39 19.89 -18.95
C SER A 112 -6.21 20.09 -19.89
N ILE A 113 -6.34 19.68 -21.15
CA ILE A 113 -5.27 19.84 -22.15
C ILE A 113 -4.91 21.31 -22.31
N GLY A 114 -5.90 22.19 -22.46
CA GLY A 114 -5.69 23.63 -22.63
C GLY A 114 -4.96 24.25 -21.43
N SER A 115 -5.43 23.99 -20.21
CA SER A 115 -4.86 24.57 -18.98
C SER A 115 -3.42 24.12 -18.75
N PHE A 116 -3.12 22.82 -18.86
CA PHE A 116 -1.77 22.31 -18.61
C PHE A 116 -0.82 22.63 -19.78
N THR A 117 -1.29 22.68 -21.04
CA THR A 117 -0.48 23.15 -22.17
C THR A 117 -0.12 24.62 -22.01
N TYR A 118 -1.09 25.47 -21.62
CA TYR A 118 -0.81 26.88 -21.32
C TYR A 118 0.24 27.02 -20.22
N LEU A 119 0.14 26.20 -19.17
CA LEU A 119 1.13 26.17 -18.08
C LEU A 119 2.52 25.82 -18.62
N ILE A 120 2.68 24.75 -19.41
CA ILE A 120 3.95 24.35 -20.01
C ILE A 120 4.59 25.51 -20.77
N LEU A 121 3.81 26.21 -21.58
CA LEU A 121 4.31 27.29 -22.43
C LEU A 121 4.66 28.58 -21.65
N ASN A 122 3.98 28.85 -20.55
CA ASN A 122 4.09 30.11 -19.81
C ASN A 122 4.74 29.99 -18.42
N TYR A 123 5.08 28.77 -17.96
CA TYR A 123 5.60 28.55 -16.61
C TYR A 123 6.83 29.41 -16.31
N THR A 124 7.81 29.43 -17.20
CA THR A 124 9.05 30.21 -17.04
C THR A 124 8.77 31.70 -16.87
N ARG A 125 7.87 32.26 -17.69
CA ARG A 125 7.45 33.65 -17.59
C ARG A 125 6.81 33.95 -16.23
N ILE A 126 5.87 33.11 -15.79
CA ILE A 126 5.15 33.30 -14.50
C ILE A 126 6.10 33.17 -13.33
N ALA A 127 7.03 32.21 -13.37
CA ALA A 127 8.03 32.03 -12.33
C ALA A 127 8.98 33.26 -12.22
N GLN A 128 9.43 33.80 -13.37
CA GLN A 128 10.30 34.97 -13.42
C GLN A 128 9.61 36.26 -12.96
N THR A 129 8.29 36.37 -13.09
CA THR A 129 7.52 37.53 -12.61
C THR A 129 7.16 37.46 -11.11
N GLY A 130 7.77 36.53 -10.36
CA GLY A 130 7.49 36.34 -8.93
C GLY A 130 6.07 35.81 -8.66
N GLY A 131 5.51 35.07 -9.64
CA GLY A 131 4.18 34.49 -9.51
C GLY A 131 3.03 35.48 -9.73
N ARG A 132 3.28 36.62 -10.35
CA ARG A 132 2.22 37.56 -10.74
C ARG A 132 1.38 36.96 -11.87
N ILE A 133 0.10 36.74 -11.62
CA ILE A 133 -0.85 36.17 -12.58
C ILE A 133 -1.89 37.20 -13.01
N SER A 134 -2.25 37.18 -14.30
CA SER A 134 -3.33 37.97 -14.89
C SER A 134 -4.71 37.35 -14.56
N ASP A 135 -5.78 38.10 -14.81
CA ASP A 135 -7.14 37.58 -14.59
C ASP A 135 -7.49 36.40 -15.53
N MET A 136 -6.93 36.38 -16.74
CA MET A 136 -7.02 35.22 -17.65
C MET A 136 -6.36 33.98 -17.02
N GLU A 137 -5.21 34.12 -16.41
CA GLU A 137 -4.48 33.02 -15.74
C GLU A 137 -5.19 32.54 -14.47
N VAL A 138 -5.91 33.43 -13.79
CA VAL A 138 -6.85 33.04 -12.72
C VAL A 138 -7.94 32.12 -13.28
N GLY A 139 -8.54 32.48 -14.42
CA GLY A 139 -9.54 31.65 -15.09
C GLY A 139 -9.02 30.29 -15.51
N ILE A 140 -7.80 30.23 -16.09
CA ILE A 140 -7.15 28.98 -16.49
C ILE A 140 -6.89 28.07 -15.28
N ALA A 141 -6.39 28.63 -14.18
CA ALA A 141 -6.16 27.87 -12.95
C ALA A 141 -7.45 27.30 -12.35
N LEU A 142 -8.54 28.07 -12.38
CA LEU A 142 -9.85 27.60 -11.93
C LEU A 142 -10.36 26.44 -12.79
N VAL A 143 -10.25 26.53 -14.11
CA VAL A 143 -10.61 25.43 -15.02
C VAL A 143 -9.79 24.19 -14.69
N ALA A 144 -8.47 24.30 -14.52
CA ALA A 144 -7.60 23.19 -14.18
C ALA A 144 -8.01 22.55 -12.85
N ILE A 145 -8.25 23.34 -11.80
CA ILE A 145 -8.65 22.83 -10.47
C ILE A 145 -10.01 22.12 -10.56
N VAL A 146 -10.99 22.67 -11.28
CA VAL A 146 -12.29 22.02 -11.50
C VAL A 146 -12.11 20.68 -12.22
N CYS A 147 -11.27 20.60 -13.25
CA CYS A 147 -10.96 19.35 -13.94
C CYS A 147 -10.31 18.32 -12.99
N VAL A 148 -9.37 18.75 -12.14
CA VAL A 148 -8.73 17.89 -11.14
C VAL A 148 -9.74 17.36 -10.12
N PHE A 149 -10.63 18.20 -9.61
CA PHE A 149 -11.69 17.78 -8.70
C PHE A 149 -12.67 16.80 -9.34
N GLU A 150 -13.08 17.05 -10.57
CA GLU A 150 -13.97 16.13 -11.31
C GLU A 150 -13.29 14.78 -11.57
N ALA A 151 -12.02 14.78 -11.95
CA ALA A 151 -11.25 13.56 -12.12
C ALA A 151 -11.14 12.78 -10.79
N ALA A 152 -10.81 13.46 -9.70
CA ALA A 152 -10.74 12.87 -8.37
C ALA A 152 -12.08 12.32 -7.89
N ARG A 153 -13.18 13.02 -8.17
CA ARG A 153 -14.54 12.55 -7.85
C ARG A 153 -14.86 11.22 -8.53
N ARG A 154 -14.38 11.02 -9.76
CA ARG A 154 -14.59 9.76 -10.52
C ARG A 154 -13.69 8.63 -10.05
N ALA A 155 -12.42 8.92 -9.78
CA ALA A 155 -11.43 7.92 -9.39
C ALA A 155 -11.44 7.62 -7.88
N SER A 156 -11.66 8.63 -7.02
CA SER A 156 -11.59 8.48 -5.57
C SER A 156 -12.46 9.55 -4.88
N GLY A 157 -13.79 9.37 -4.92
CA GLY A 157 -14.75 10.38 -4.47
C GLY A 157 -14.53 10.92 -3.05
N ASN A 158 -14.16 10.05 -2.10
CA ASN A 158 -13.90 10.47 -0.71
C ASN A 158 -12.72 11.43 -0.61
N LEU A 159 -11.68 11.20 -1.42
CA LEU A 159 -10.50 12.06 -1.44
C LEU A 159 -10.80 13.44 -2.05
N ALA A 160 -11.69 13.51 -3.04
CA ALA A 160 -12.15 14.78 -3.59
C ALA A 160 -12.89 15.64 -2.53
N ILE A 161 -13.72 15.00 -1.69
CA ILE A 161 -14.40 15.70 -0.59
C ILE A 161 -13.39 16.22 0.43
N LEU A 162 -12.43 15.40 0.83
CA LEU A 162 -11.36 15.79 1.75
C LEU A 162 -10.57 16.99 1.19
N ALA A 163 -10.15 16.91 -0.07
CA ALA A 163 -9.42 17.99 -0.74
C ALA A 163 -10.26 19.29 -0.83
N ALA A 164 -11.57 19.18 -1.03
CA ALA A 164 -12.47 20.35 -1.03
C ALA A 164 -12.52 21.02 0.35
N VAL A 165 -12.58 20.23 1.43
CA VAL A 165 -12.52 20.75 2.81
C VAL A 165 -11.21 21.48 3.07
N PHE A 166 -10.08 20.87 2.68
CA PHE A 166 -8.76 21.51 2.81
C PHE A 166 -8.66 22.77 1.94
N LEU A 167 -9.15 22.75 0.70
CA LEU A 167 -9.13 23.94 -0.15
C LEU A 167 -9.96 25.08 0.47
N ALA A 168 -11.15 24.75 1.00
CA ALA A 168 -12.02 25.71 1.67
C ALA A 168 -11.38 26.30 2.94
N TYR A 169 -10.55 25.52 3.63
CA TYR A 169 -9.83 25.97 4.82
C TYR A 169 -8.94 27.20 4.55
N ASN A 170 -8.41 27.39 3.33
CA ASN A 170 -7.64 28.59 2.98
C ASN A 170 -8.41 29.91 3.23
N TRP A 171 -9.74 29.89 3.20
CA TRP A 171 -10.58 31.06 3.46
C TRP A 171 -11.26 31.00 4.83
N PHE A 172 -11.86 29.84 5.17
CA PHE A 172 -12.63 29.68 6.39
C PHE A 172 -11.77 29.51 7.64
N GLY A 173 -10.50 29.16 7.51
CA GLY A 173 -9.56 29.08 8.61
C GLY A 173 -9.35 30.40 9.35
N ALA A 174 -9.66 31.53 8.72
CA ALA A 174 -9.64 32.83 9.37
C ALA A 174 -10.69 32.98 10.52
N TYR A 175 -11.73 32.17 10.52
CA TYR A 175 -12.78 32.17 11.53
C TYR A 175 -12.59 31.11 12.63
N LEU A 176 -11.55 30.27 12.50
CA LEU A 176 -11.28 29.21 13.49
C LEU A 176 -10.41 29.74 14.63
N PRO A 177 -10.71 29.35 15.89
CA PRO A 177 -9.93 29.76 17.04
C PRO A 177 -8.65 28.94 17.23
N GLY A 178 -7.68 29.52 17.96
CA GLY A 178 -6.49 28.85 18.44
C GLY A 178 -5.54 28.40 17.32
N TYR A 179 -4.98 27.21 17.44
CA TYR A 179 -3.96 26.67 16.52
C TYR A 179 -4.48 26.39 15.09
N PHE A 180 -5.79 26.36 14.88
CA PHE A 180 -6.41 26.21 13.56
C PHE A 180 -6.69 27.54 12.87
N GLY A 181 -6.56 28.66 13.57
CA GLY A 181 -6.78 30.00 13.03
C GLY A 181 -5.60 30.48 12.18
N HIS A 182 -5.90 31.20 11.07
CA HIS A 182 -4.93 31.93 10.26
C HIS A 182 -5.59 33.14 9.58
N ASN A 183 -4.81 34.06 9.03
CA ASN A 183 -5.32 35.33 8.50
C ASN A 183 -6.16 35.26 7.20
N GLY A 184 -6.41 34.03 6.67
CA GLY A 184 -7.04 33.83 5.38
C GLY A 184 -6.14 34.22 4.20
N PHE A 185 -6.50 33.77 3.01
CA PHE A 185 -5.71 34.02 1.80
C PHE A 185 -6.59 34.50 0.65
N THR A 186 -6.05 35.37 -0.19
CA THR A 186 -6.73 35.82 -1.40
C THR A 186 -6.82 34.71 -2.42
N LEU A 187 -7.86 34.73 -3.28
CA LEU A 187 -8.02 33.72 -4.35
C LEU A 187 -6.77 33.62 -5.23
N LYS A 188 -6.18 34.75 -5.63
CA LYS A 188 -4.95 34.76 -6.43
C LYS A 188 -3.81 34.05 -5.74
N ARG A 189 -3.61 34.23 -4.42
CA ARG A 189 -2.56 33.57 -3.63
C ARG A 189 -2.78 32.08 -3.55
N VAL A 190 -4.02 31.63 -3.34
CA VAL A 190 -4.38 30.22 -3.32
C VAL A 190 -4.10 29.58 -4.68
N LEU A 191 -4.52 30.20 -5.80
CA LEU A 191 -4.33 29.68 -7.14
C LEU A 191 -2.84 29.63 -7.56
N ILE A 192 -2.05 30.61 -7.13
CA ILE A 192 -0.58 30.59 -7.34
C ILE A 192 0.02 29.38 -6.66
N THR A 193 -0.33 29.11 -5.41
CA THR A 193 0.18 27.95 -4.66
C THR A 193 -0.33 26.63 -5.25
N GLN A 194 -1.62 26.55 -5.60
CA GLN A 194 -2.26 25.29 -5.98
C GLN A 194 -1.98 24.88 -7.44
N PHE A 195 -1.85 25.81 -8.38
CA PHE A 195 -1.71 25.46 -9.79
C PHE A 195 -0.41 25.97 -10.42
N TRP A 196 -0.02 27.22 -10.16
CA TRP A 196 1.18 27.83 -10.80
C TRP A 196 2.47 27.52 -10.04
N GLY A 197 2.37 27.11 -8.78
CA GLY A 197 3.50 26.71 -7.93
C GLY A 197 3.80 25.21 -7.97
N THR A 198 4.87 24.84 -7.28
CA THR A 198 5.33 23.45 -7.16
C THR A 198 4.88 22.76 -5.87
N GLN A 199 3.97 23.37 -5.11
CA GLN A 199 3.49 22.84 -3.84
C GLN A 199 2.06 22.28 -3.91
N GLY A 200 1.30 22.66 -4.93
CA GLY A 200 -0.06 22.21 -5.19
C GLY A 200 -0.12 21.02 -6.16
N VAL A 201 -0.94 21.18 -7.21
CA VAL A 201 -1.18 20.15 -8.24
C VAL A 201 0.11 19.64 -8.88
N LEU A 202 1.09 20.52 -9.13
CA LEU A 202 2.42 20.15 -9.66
C LEU A 202 3.45 19.82 -8.56
N GLY A 203 3.00 19.53 -7.35
CA GLY A 203 3.84 19.24 -6.20
C GLY A 203 4.54 17.88 -6.26
N THR A 204 5.11 17.50 -5.10
CA THR A 204 5.86 16.24 -4.94
C THR A 204 4.98 15.02 -5.27
N GLY A 205 3.69 15.03 -4.89
CA GLY A 205 2.78 13.92 -5.16
C GLY A 205 2.73 13.52 -6.61
N ILE A 206 2.47 14.49 -7.51
CA ILE A 206 2.46 14.21 -8.95
C ILE A 206 3.86 13.95 -9.51
N GLY A 207 4.90 14.54 -8.90
CA GLY A 207 6.28 14.26 -9.26
C GLY A 207 6.61 12.78 -9.12
N VAL A 208 6.29 12.20 -7.97
CA VAL A 208 6.49 10.77 -7.69
C VAL A 208 5.58 9.90 -8.58
N SER A 209 4.34 10.35 -8.85
CA SER A 209 3.44 9.65 -9.78
C SER A 209 4.02 9.58 -11.19
N ALA A 210 4.56 10.69 -11.70
CA ALA A 210 5.16 10.79 -13.02
C ALA A 210 6.48 10.01 -13.16
N THR A 211 7.06 9.55 -12.09
CA THR A 211 8.33 8.83 -12.08
C THR A 211 8.17 7.43 -11.50
N TYR A 212 8.33 7.30 -10.19
CA TYR A 212 8.40 6.01 -9.49
C TYR A 212 7.11 5.21 -9.60
N ILE A 213 5.95 5.81 -9.26
CA ILE A 213 4.69 5.05 -9.18
C ILE A 213 4.35 4.46 -10.54
N PHE A 214 4.42 5.27 -11.61
CA PHE A 214 4.09 4.81 -12.96
C PHE A 214 4.96 3.62 -13.36
N LEU A 215 6.29 3.73 -13.21
CA LEU A 215 7.23 2.69 -13.61
C LEU A 215 7.05 1.40 -12.81
N PHE A 216 6.86 1.49 -11.49
CA PHE A 216 6.70 0.31 -10.64
C PHE A 216 5.34 -0.37 -10.81
N VAL A 217 4.28 0.38 -11.10
CA VAL A 217 2.96 -0.19 -11.46
C VAL A 217 3.04 -0.93 -12.79
N VAL A 218 3.72 -0.36 -13.79
CA VAL A 218 3.97 -1.04 -15.08
C VAL A 218 4.85 -2.29 -14.86
N PHE A 219 5.94 -2.19 -14.10
CA PHE A 219 6.79 -3.34 -13.77
C PHE A 219 5.98 -4.47 -13.09
N GLY A 220 5.11 -4.13 -12.13
CA GLY A 220 4.20 -5.08 -11.48
C GLY A 220 3.26 -5.79 -12.46
N ALA A 221 2.73 -5.06 -13.45
CA ALA A 221 1.91 -5.64 -14.51
C ALA A 221 2.70 -6.61 -15.39
N PHE A 222 3.95 -6.28 -15.75
CA PHE A 222 4.83 -7.20 -16.49
C PHE A 222 5.12 -8.47 -15.69
N LEU A 223 5.43 -8.37 -14.40
CA LEU A 223 5.60 -9.51 -13.51
C LEU A 223 4.33 -10.38 -13.47
N LYS A 224 3.16 -9.77 -13.35
CA LYS A 224 1.89 -10.50 -13.35
C LYS A 224 1.68 -11.29 -14.65
N HIS A 225 1.89 -10.65 -15.81
CA HIS A 225 1.71 -11.28 -17.12
C HIS A 225 2.78 -12.32 -17.47
N SER A 226 3.94 -12.32 -16.80
CA SER A 226 4.97 -13.36 -16.94
C SER A 226 4.62 -14.69 -16.28
N GLY A 227 3.57 -14.72 -15.42
CA GLY A 227 3.19 -15.90 -14.65
C GLY A 227 3.76 -15.93 -13.22
N PHE A 228 4.39 -14.83 -12.76
CA PHE A 228 4.99 -14.73 -11.43
C PHE A 228 3.99 -15.00 -10.30
N SER A 229 2.72 -14.59 -10.44
CA SER A 229 1.68 -14.86 -9.44
C SER A 229 1.45 -16.36 -9.21
N LYS A 230 1.50 -17.17 -10.29
CA LYS A 230 1.40 -18.63 -10.17
C LYS A 230 2.61 -19.20 -9.44
N PHE A 231 3.80 -18.75 -9.81
CA PHE A 231 5.04 -19.17 -9.14
C PHE A 231 4.98 -18.89 -7.63
N ILE A 232 4.56 -17.70 -7.20
CA ILE A 232 4.46 -17.34 -5.78
C ILE A 232 3.49 -18.27 -5.05
N ASN A 233 2.33 -18.57 -5.63
CA ASN A 233 1.36 -19.47 -5.02
C ASN A 233 1.91 -20.89 -4.89
N ASP A 234 2.48 -21.44 -5.95
CA ASP A 234 3.05 -22.79 -5.98
C ASP A 234 4.23 -22.90 -5.00
N PHE A 235 5.12 -21.89 -4.98
CA PHE A 235 6.23 -21.81 -4.04
C PHE A 235 5.78 -21.76 -2.58
N SER A 236 4.78 -20.92 -2.26
CA SER A 236 4.20 -20.81 -0.91
C SER A 236 3.58 -22.13 -0.46
N LEU A 237 2.91 -22.86 -1.37
CA LEU A 237 2.37 -24.18 -1.10
C LEU A 237 3.48 -25.19 -0.75
N THR A 238 4.61 -25.16 -1.47
CA THR A 238 5.73 -26.08 -1.18
C THR A 238 6.38 -25.78 0.15
N LEU A 239 6.44 -24.50 0.56
CA LEU A 239 7.17 -24.06 1.74
C LEU A 239 6.42 -24.40 3.04
N VAL A 240 5.14 -24.09 3.11
CA VAL A 240 4.36 -24.16 4.36
C VAL A 240 3.10 -25.03 4.28
N GLY A 241 2.72 -25.51 3.12
CA GLY A 241 1.45 -26.19 2.91
C GLY A 241 1.23 -27.42 3.78
N ARG A 242 2.30 -28.19 4.11
CA ARG A 242 2.24 -29.40 4.97
C ARG A 242 2.11 -29.09 6.45
N THR A 243 2.45 -27.89 6.87
CA THR A 243 2.46 -27.54 8.30
C THR A 243 1.03 -27.38 8.83
N SER A 244 0.83 -27.55 10.13
CA SER A 244 -0.46 -27.24 10.77
C SER A 244 -0.91 -25.84 10.39
N GLY A 245 -2.14 -25.71 9.87
CA GLY A 245 -2.65 -24.46 9.34
C GLY A 245 -2.04 -24.05 8.00
N GLY A 246 -1.48 -25.00 7.24
CA GLY A 246 -0.84 -24.76 5.93
C GLY A 246 -1.57 -23.80 5.02
N PRO A 247 -2.87 -23.98 4.75
CA PRO A 247 -3.65 -23.08 3.89
C PRO A 247 -3.60 -21.61 4.30
N ALA A 248 -3.73 -21.31 5.59
CA ALA A 248 -3.66 -19.93 6.09
C ALA A 248 -2.23 -19.35 6.00
N LYS A 249 -1.21 -20.17 6.26
CA LYS A 249 0.19 -19.75 6.09
C LYS A 249 0.54 -19.51 4.63
N VAL A 250 0.02 -20.33 3.71
CA VAL A 250 0.15 -20.11 2.26
C VAL A 250 -0.46 -18.77 1.88
N ALA A 251 -1.67 -18.47 2.37
CA ALA A 251 -2.31 -17.17 2.17
C ALA A 251 -1.42 -16.01 2.67
N VAL A 252 -0.87 -16.13 3.88
CA VAL A 252 0.01 -15.08 4.45
C VAL A 252 1.24 -14.82 3.60
N ILE A 253 1.94 -15.87 3.16
CA ILE A 253 3.18 -15.73 2.37
C ILE A 253 2.85 -15.26 0.94
N ALA A 254 1.88 -15.89 0.28
CA ALA A 254 1.53 -15.55 -1.10
C ALA A 254 0.99 -14.12 -1.20
N SER A 255 0.06 -13.73 -0.32
CA SER A 255 -0.50 -12.36 -0.32
C SER A 255 0.51 -11.32 0.13
N GLY A 256 1.43 -11.65 1.03
CA GLY A 256 2.53 -10.77 1.40
C GLY A 256 3.45 -10.45 0.22
N LEU A 257 3.90 -11.49 -0.47
CA LEU A 257 4.79 -11.36 -1.63
C LEU A 257 4.10 -10.68 -2.83
N MET A 258 2.82 -10.97 -3.06
CA MET A 258 2.06 -10.29 -4.13
C MET A 258 1.70 -8.85 -3.75
N GLY A 259 1.40 -8.60 -2.47
CA GLY A 259 1.04 -7.28 -1.95
C GLY A 259 2.17 -6.26 -2.06
N MET A 260 3.43 -6.70 -1.90
CA MET A 260 4.58 -5.80 -2.09
C MET A 260 4.72 -5.30 -3.54
N ILE A 261 4.20 -6.06 -4.52
CA ILE A 261 4.25 -5.71 -5.94
C ILE A 261 3.03 -4.88 -6.33
N ASN A 262 1.84 -5.31 -5.93
CA ASN A 262 0.57 -4.67 -6.32
C ASN A 262 0.40 -3.27 -5.72
N GLY A 263 0.95 -3.01 -4.53
CA GLY A 263 0.83 -1.72 -3.85
C GLY A 263 -0.59 -1.34 -3.38
N SER A 264 -1.59 -2.14 -3.70
CA SER A 264 -2.98 -1.98 -3.26
C SER A 264 -3.44 -3.23 -2.53
N ALA A 265 -3.72 -3.11 -1.23
CA ALA A 265 -4.24 -4.21 -0.43
C ALA A 265 -5.59 -4.72 -0.96
N ILE A 266 -6.45 -3.83 -1.44
CA ILE A 266 -7.76 -4.16 -2.00
C ILE A 266 -7.62 -5.01 -3.27
N ALA A 267 -6.78 -4.57 -4.22
CA ALA A 267 -6.53 -5.30 -5.46
C ALA A 267 -5.82 -6.64 -5.18
N ASN A 268 -4.95 -6.69 -4.17
CA ASN A 268 -4.28 -7.92 -3.78
C ASN A 268 -5.27 -8.95 -3.21
N VAL A 269 -6.14 -8.55 -2.28
CA VAL A 269 -7.23 -9.40 -1.75
C VAL A 269 -8.09 -9.96 -2.88
N ALA A 270 -8.42 -9.15 -3.87
CA ALA A 270 -9.23 -9.61 -4.99
C ALA A 270 -8.52 -10.61 -5.92
N THR A 271 -7.19 -10.54 -5.98
CA THR A 271 -6.38 -11.42 -6.84
C THR A 271 -6.02 -12.73 -6.12
N THR A 272 -5.46 -12.65 -4.91
CA THR A 272 -5.00 -13.82 -4.15
C THR A 272 -6.13 -14.45 -3.35
N GLY A 273 -7.06 -13.66 -2.81
CA GLY A 273 -8.14 -14.12 -1.96
C GLY A 273 -9.14 -15.04 -2.66
N THR A 274 -9.34 -14.91 -3.99
CA THR A 274 -10.18 -15.85 -4.76
C THR A 274 -9.65 -17.28 -4.74
N ILE A 275 -8.36 -17.47 -4.46
CA ILE A 275 -7.72 -18.77 -4.34
C ILE A 275 -7.57 -19.17 -2.87
N THR A 276 -7.03 -18.28 -2.05
CA THR A 276 -6.61 -18.56 -0.67
C THR A 276 -7.78 -18.68 0.30
N ILE A 277 -8.81 -17.82 0.18
CA ILE A 277 -9.98 -17.84 1.06
C ILE A 277 -10.76 -19.15 0.93
N PRO A 278 -11.12 -19.63 -0.28
CA PRO A 278 -11.76 -20.93 -0.43
C PRO A 278 -10.91 -22.09 0.11
N LEU A 279 -9.60 -22.03 -0.10
CA LEU A 279 -8.67 -23.04 0.40
C LEU A 279 -8.70 -23.13 1.94
N MET A 280 -8.67 -21.99 2.63
CA MET A 280 -8.80 -21.92 4.08
C MET A 280 -10.17 -22.43 4.57
N LYS A 281 -11.27 -22.05 3.91
CA LYS A 281 -12.63 -22.49 4.28
C LYS A 281 -12.78 -24.00 4.16
N ARG A 282 -12.26 -24.63 3.10
CA ARG A 282 -12.31 -26.09 2.89
C ARG A 282 -11.55 -26.87 3.95
N THR A 283 -10.51 -26.28 4.53
CA THR A 283 -9.70 -26.91 5.60
C THR A 283 -10.26 -26.68 7.01
N GLY A 284 -11.41 -26.00 7.15
CA GLY A 284 -12.13 -25.88 8.42
C GLY A 284 -11.97 -24.55 9.14
N TYR A 285 -11.32 -23.55 8.54
CA TYR A 285 -11.31 -22.20 9.09
C TYR A 285 -12.69 -21.53 8.95
N LYS A 286 -13.06 -20.73 9.94
CA LYS A 286 -14.24 -19.87 9.86
C LYS A 286 -14.09 -18.87 8.73
N LYS A 287 -15.21 -18.60 8.05
CA LYS A 287 -15.22 -17.71 6.88
C LYS A 287 -14.77 -16.28 7.20
N GLU A 288 -15.13 -15.75 8.38
CA GLU A 288 -14.69 -14.43 8.84
C GLU A 288 -13.18 -14.40 9.09
N PHE A 289 -12.63 -15.46 9.68
CA PHE A 289 -11.20 -15.61 9.92
C PHE A 289 -10.42 -15.73 8.60
N ALA A 290 -10.88 -16.55 7.66
CA ALA A 290 -10.25 -16.71 6.35
C ALA A 290 -10.17 -15.38 5.58
N GLY A 291 -11.26 -14.61 5.57
CA GLY A 291 -11.27 -13.27 4.99
C GLY A 291 -10.33 -12.30 5.71
N ALA A 292 -10.29 -12.36 7.04
CA ALA A 292 -9.40 -11.50 7.83
C ALA A 292 -7.92 -11.79 7.59
N VAL A 293 -7.50 -13.08 7.55
CA VAL A 293 -6.11 -13.47 7.25
C VAL A 293 -5.65 -12.89 5.92
N GLU A 294 -6.48 -13.03 4.90
CA GLU A 294 -6.18 -12.52 3.56
C GLU A 294 -6.06 -10.99 3.53
N ALA A 295 -6.98 -10.28 4.19
CA ALA A 295 -6.97 -8.83 4.26
C ALA A 295 -5.73 -8.29 5.00
N VAL A 296 -5.35 -8.92 6.12
CA VAL A 296 -4.18 -8.55 6.92
C VAL A 296 -2.88 -8.83 6.16
N ALA A 297 -2.76 -10.01 5.55
CA ALA A 297 -1.59 -10.37 4.75
C ALA A 297 -1.39 -9.42 3.56
N SER A 298 -2.48 -9.09 2.85
CA SER A 298 -2.45 -8.16 1.72
C SER A 298 -2.06 -6.74 2.14
N THR A 299 -2.49 -6.29 3.32
CA THR A 299 -2.18 -4.95 3.84
C THR A 299 -0.71 -4.81 4.19
N GLY A 300 -0.09 -5.82 4.80
CA GLY A 300 1.32 -5.84 5.15
C GLY A 300 2.25 -5.68 3.94
N GLY A 301 1.86 -6.17 2.77
CA GLY A 301 2.65 -6.04 1.54
C GLY A 301 3.00 -4.60 1.17
N GLN A 302 2.13 -3.64 1.52
CA GLN A 302 2.33 -2.23 1.18
C GLN A 302 3.54 -1.57 1.86
N PHE A 303 4.02 -2.10 2.99
CA PHE A 303 5.23 -1.62 3.65
C PHE A 303 6.35 -2.68 3.70
N THR A 304 6.24 -3.73 2.89
CA THR A 304 7.21 -4.83 2.83
C THR A 304 8.20 -4.62 1.69
N PRO A 305 9.52 -4.53 1.98
CA PRO A 305 10.55 -4.51 0.95
C PRO A 305 10.53 -5.79 0.11
N PRO A 306 11.03 -5.77 -1.14
CA PRO A 306 11.85 -4.73 -1.77
C PRO A 306 11.09 -3.66 -2.56
N ILE A 307 9.77 -3.72 -2.74
CA ILE A 307 9.04 -2.75 -3.59
C ILE A 307 8.14 -1.83 -2.75
N MET A 308 7.54 -2.36 -1.66
CA MET A 308 6.66 -1.59 -0.76
C MET A 308 5.47 -0.94 -1.49
N GLY A 309 5.02 -1.55 -2.57
CA GLY A 309 3.93 -1.03 -3.39
C GLY A 309 4.10 0.40 -3.88
N ALA A 310 5.32 0.82 -4.21
CA ALA A 310 5.73 2.17 -4.59
C ALA A 310 5.72 3.22 -3.45
N VAL A 311 5.15 2.96 -2.27
CA VAL A 311 5.12 3.93 -1.16
C VAL A 311 6.51 4.22 -0.61
N GLY A 312 7.38 3.21 -0.56
CA GLY A 312 8.76 3.38 -0.11
C GLY A 312 9.57 4.37 -0.96
N PHE A 313 9.29 4.45 -2.27
CA PHE A 313 9.94 5.43 -3.16
C PHE A 313 9.42 6.85 -2.88
N VAL A 314 8.13 6.97 -2.60
CA VAL A 314 7.52 8.24 -2.19
C VAL A 314 8.17 8.74 -0.89
N MET A 315 8.37 7.83 0.06
CA MET A 315 9.03 8.15 1.34
C MET A 315 10.49 8.58 1.13
N ALA A 316 11.24 7.86 0.29
CA ALA A 316 12.61 8.20 -0.03
C ALA A 316 12.75 9.60 -0.64
N GLU A 317 11.83 9.97 -1.53
CA GLU A 317 11.76 11.30 -2.15
C GLU A 317 11.45 12.39 -1.11
N PHE A 318 10.46 12.21 -0.25
CA PHE A 318 10.14 13.19 0.80
C PHE A 318 11.27 13.39 1.80
N LEU A 319 11.99 12.33 2.13
CA LEU A 319 13.11 12.37 3.05
C LEU A 319 14.44 12.79 2.38
N ASN A 320 14.47 12.85 1.05
CA ASN A 320 15.70 13.01 0.26
C ASN A 320 16.78 11.98 0.64
N LEU A 321 16.35 10.73 0.84
CA LEU A 321 17.18 9.58 1.18
C LEU A 321 17.24 8.58 0.03
N SER A 322 18.28 7.74 0.00
CA SER A 322 18.30 6.61 -0.93
C SER A 322 17.17 5.61 -0.61
N TYR A 323 16.52 5.10 -1.64
CA TYR A 323 15.50 4.07 -1.45
C TYR A 323 16.03 2.83 -0.72
N THR A 324 17.26 2.43 -1.02
CA THR A 324 17.91 1.27 -0.37
C THR A 324 17.93 1.45 1.15
N TYR A 325 18.19 2.65 1.63
CA TYR A 325 18.19 2.96 3.06
C TYR A 325 16.79 2.83 3.68
N VAL A 326 15.77 3.36 3.01
CA VAL A 326 14.36 3.23 3.43
C VAL A 326 13.92 1.77 3.43
N ALA A 327 14.29 1.01 2.40
CA ALA A 327 13.97 -0.40 2.29
C ALA A 327 14.62 -1.23 3.40
N LEU A 328 15.91 -1.00 3.70
CA LEU A 328 16.61 -1.68 4.79
C LEU A 328 15.95 -1.41 6.15
N ALA A 329 15.62 -0.16 6.45
CA ALA A 329 14.90 0.20 7.68
C ALA A 329 13.52 -0.46 7.80
N SER A 330 12.85 -0.69 6.66
CA SER A 330 11.52 -1.30 6.61
C SER A 330 11.53 -2.83 6.77
N ILE A 331 12.69 -3.50 6.68
CA ILE A 331 12.79 -4.97 6.80
C ILE A 331 12.28 -5.42 8.17
N THR A 332 12.73 -4.78 9.24
CA THR A 332 12.38 -5.20 10.60
C THR A 332 10.88 -5.12 10.88
N PRO A 333 10.19 -3.99 10.68
CA PRO A 333 8.74 -3.93 10.93
C PRO A 333 7.95 -4.89 10.03
N ALA A 334 8.35 -5.09 8.77
CA ALA A 334 7.72 -6.05 7.89
C ALA A 334 7.92 -7.51 8.38
N LEU A 335 9.16 -7.86 8.79
CA LEU A 335 9.48 -9.18 9.33
C LEU A 335 8.65 -9.49 10.58
N LEU A 336 8.63 -8.58 11.55
CA LEU A 336 7.87 -8.75 12.79
C LEU A 336 6.37 -8.90 12.51
N TYR A 337 5.84 -8.11 11.57
CA TYR A 337 4.43 -8.18 11.17
C TYR A 337 4.06 -9.55 10.62
N TYR A 338 4.82 -10.07 9.64
CA TYR A 338 4.52 -11.37 9.02
C TYR A 338 4.83 -12.54 9.95
N VAL A 339 5.88 -12.46 10.77
CA VAL A 339 6.14 -13.46 11.82
C VAL A 339 4.97 -13.51 12.79
N GLY A 340 4.48 -12.37 13.25
CA GLY A 340 3.31 -12.29 14.12
C GLY A 340 2.06 -12.89 13.48
N LEU A 341 1.78 -12.58 12.23
CA LEU A 341 0.63 -13.12 11.52
C LEU A 341 0.75 -14.63 11.27
N LEU A 342 1.94 -15.13 10.90
CA LEU A 342 2.21 -16.56 10.73
C LEU A 342 2.03 -17.34 12.06
N LEU A 343 2.45 -16.75 13.18
CA LEU A 343 2.24 -17.31 14.50
C LEU A 343 0.76 -17.32 14.88
N ALA A 344 0.02 -16.23 14.62
CA ALA A 344 -1.41 -16.14 14.90
C ALA A 344 -2.20 -17.23 14.16
N VAL A 345 -1.98 -17.39 12.86
CA VAL A 345 -2.65 -18.43 12.07
C VAL A 345 -2.20 -19.84 12.48
N HIS A 346 -0.95 -20.00 12.94
CA HIS A 346 -0.46 -21.28 13.45
C HIS A 346 -1.16 -21.67 14.77
N PHE A 347 -1.25 -20.75 15.73
CA PHE A 347 -1.88 -21.02 17.01
C PHE A 347 -3.38 -21.24 16.87
N GLU A 348 -4.05 -20.50 16.02
CA GLU A 348 -5.46 -20.74 15.69
C GLU A 348 -5.67 -22.12 15.06
N ALA A 349 -4.79 -22.55 14.13
CA ALA A 349 -4.84 -23.89 13.56
C ALA A 349 -4.67 -24.99 14.62
N LYS A 350 -3.71 -24.80 15.54
CA LYS A 350 -3.50 -25.73 16.65
C LYS A 350 -4.70 -25.78 17.58
N ARG A 351 -5.30 -24.63 17.87
CA ARG A 351 -6.50 -24.52 18.70
C ARG A 351 -7.71 -25.26 18.09
N LEU A 352 -7.83 -25.21 16.76
CA LEU A 352 -8.90 -25.87 16.02
C LEU A 352 -8.58 -27.32 15.62
N GLY A 353 -7.36 -27.81 15.88
CA GLY A 353 -6.92 -29.14 15.49
C GLY A 353 -6.75 -29.33 13.97
N LEU A 354 -6.50 -28.24 13.23
CA LEU A 354 -6.37 -28.29 11.77
C LEU A 354 -5.01 -28.84 11.34
N SER A 355 -5.04 -29.78 10.41
CA SER A 355 -3.84 -30.32 9.75
C SER A 355 -3.38 -29.43 8.57
N GLY A 356 -2.24 -29.79 7.97
CA GLY A 356 -1.78 -29.23 6.70
C GLY A 356 -2.48 -29.87 5.49
N ILE A 357 -2.10 -29.42 4.30
CA ILE A 357 -2.53 -29.98 3.02
C ILE A 357 -1.85 -31.34 2.82
N ALA A 358 -2.58 -32.32 2.30
CA ALA A 358 -2.04 -33.64 1.98
C ALA A 358 -0.88 -33.56 0.97
N LYS A 359 0.11 -34.44 1.11
CA LYS A 359 1.35 -34.43 0.34
C LYS A 359 1.09 -34.52 -1.18
N GLU A 360 0.08 -35.26 -1.56
CA GLU A 360 -0.33 -35.50 -2.94
C GLU A 360 -0.79 -34.22 -3.65
N ASN A 361 -1.35 -33.28 -2.89
CA ASN A 361 -1.88 -32.00 -3.39
C ASN A 361 -0.86 -30.84 -3.36
N ILE A 362 0.39 -31.12 -2.99
CA ILE A 362 1.45 -30.12 -2.93
C ILE A 362 2.45 -30.39 -4.05
N PRO A 363 2.72 -29.40 -4.93
CA PRO A 363 3.72 -29.57 -5.98
C PRO A 363 5.12 -29.81 -5.37
N ASN A 364 5.96 -30.53 -6.10
CA ASN A 364 7.34 -30.77 -5.66
C ASN A 364 8.14 -29.45 -5.74
N ALA A 365 8.76 -29.04 -4.63
CA ALA A 365 9.54 -27.79 -4.56
C ALA A 365 10.63 -27.69 -5.63
N MET A 366 11.36 -28.79 -5.89
CA MET A 366 12.42 -28.82 -6.91
C MET A 366 11.87 -28.63 -8.32
N VAL A 367 10.67 -29.17 -8.60
CA VAL A 367 9.99 -28.99 -9.89
C VAL A 367 9.55 -27.53 -10.05
N VAL A 368 8.92 -26.95 -9.02
CA VAL A 368 8.50 -25.54 -9.05
C VAL A 368 9.69 -24.60 -9.28
N ILE A 369 10.79 -24.80 -8.55
CA ILE A 369 12.00 -23.98 -8.71
C ILE A 369 12.62 -24.20 -10.10
N LYS A 370 12.70 -25.44 -10.58
CA LYS A 370 13.29 -25.75 -11.90
C LYS A 370 12.44 -25.20 -13.04
N GLU A 371 11.12 -25.26 -12.94
CA GLU A 371 10.21 -24.83 -14.01
C GLU A 371 9.90 -23.33 -13.98
N GLN A 372 9.77 -22.73 -12.80
CA GLN A 372 9.28 -21.37 -12.66
C GLN A 372 10.28 -20.43 -11.95
N GLY A 373 11.39 -20.92 -11.38
CA GLY A 373 12.34 -20.13 -10.60
C GLY A 373 13.01 -18.98 -11.38
N HIS A 374 13.11 -19.11 -12.71
CA HIS A 374 13.61 -18.02 -13.57
C HIS A 374 12.75 -16.74 -13.49
N LEU A 375 11.50 -16.83 -13.05
CA LEU A 375 10.62 -15.69 -12.85
C LEU A 375 11.02 -14.79 -11.66
N VAL A 376 11.97 -15.23 -10.82
CA VAL A 376 12.56 -14.42 -9.75
C VAL A 376 13.62 -13.45 -10.30
N LEU A 377 14.23 -13.75 -11.47
CA LEU A 377 15.30 -12.94 -12.05
C LEU A 377 14.98 -11.44 -12.15
N PRO A 378 13.77 -10.99 -12.51
CA PRO A 378 13.44 -9.56 -12.51
C PRO A 378 13.57 -8.90 -11.14
N LEU A 379 13.16 -9.58 -10.07
CA LEU A 379 13.30 -9.04 -8.70
C LEU A 379 14.77 -9.03 -8.27
N VAL A 380 15.52 -10.08 -8.59
CA VAL A 380 16.96 -10.12 -8.33
C VAL A 380 17.68 -9.02 -9.11
N SER A 381 17.30 -8.79 -10.37
CA SER A 381 17.82 -7.68 -11.19
C SER A 381 17.52 -6.33 -10.56
N LEU A 382 16.27 -6.10 -10.13
CA LEU A 382 15.86 -4.85 -9.48
C LEU A 382 16.71 -4.56 -8.24
N ILE A 383 16.76 -5.52 -7.34
CA ILE A 383 17.49 -5.41 -6.07
C ILE A 383 19.00 -5.28 -6.34
N GLY A 384 19.56 -6.13 -7.18
CA GLY A 384 21.00 -6.15 -7.50
C GLY A 384 21.47 -4.84 -8.11
N LEU A 385 20.73 -4.28 -9.08
CA LEU A 385 21.06 -2.99 -9.70
C LEU A 385 21.03 -1.85 -8.67
N MET A 386 20.07 -1.86 -7.75
CA MET A 386 20.01 -0.85 -6.68
C MET A 386 21.20 -0.96 -5.70
N PHE A 387 21.64 -2.17 -5.35
CA PHE A 387 22.83 -2.38 -4.53
C PHE A 387 24.14 -1.96 -5.24
N VAL A 388 24.20 -2.11 -6.56
CA VAL A 388 25.33 -1.63 -7.37
C VAL A 388 25.37 -0.09 -7.49
N GLY A 389 24.26 0.59 -7.10
CA GLY A 389 24.20 2.06 -7.09
C GLY A 389 23.39 2.67 -8.23
N PHE A 390 22.68 1.87 -9.03
CA PHE A 390 21.75 2.42 -10.01
C PHE A 390 20.54 3.04 -9.31
N THR A 391 19.99 4.10 -9.92
CA THR A 391 18.74 4.67 -9.42
C THR A 391 17.58 3.67 -9.53
N PRO A 392 16.59 3.72 -8.62
CA PRO A 392 15.43 2.83 -8.69
C PRO A 392 14.68 2.90 -10.02
N LEU A 393 14.67 4.06 -10.67
CA LEU A 393 14.02 4.26 -11.97
C LEU A 393 14.69 3.44 -13.08
N TYR A 394 16.03 3.52 -13.16
CA TYR A 394 16.81 2.70 -14.09
C TYR A 394 16.67 1.21 -13.78
N ALA A 395 16.77 0.84 -12.50
CA ALA A 395 16.61 -0.54 -12.07
C ALA A 395 15.24 -1.11 -12.46
N ALA A 396 14.15 -0.33 -12.30
CA ALA A 396 12.81 -0.75 -12.69
C ALA A 396 12.68 -0.96 -14.21
N VAL A 397 13.17 -0.02 -15.03
CA VAL A 397 13.11 -0.13 -16.49
C VAL A 397 13.91 -1.33 -16.99
N ILE A 398 15.15 -1.51 -16.51
CA ILE A 398 15.95 -2.69 -16.87
C ILE A 398 15.23 -3.97 -16.44
N SER A 399 14.62 -3.99 -15.25
CA SER A 399 13.90 -5.17 -14.74
C SER A 399 12.63 -5.48 -15.54
N ILE A 400 11.99 -4.51 -16.20
CA ILE A 400 10.91 -4.77 -17.17
C ILE A 400 11.47 -5.58 -18.36
N PHE A 401 12.60 -5.17 -18.93
CA PHE A 401 13.23 -5.92 -20.03
C PHE A 401 13.73 -7.29 -19.56
N VAL A 402 14.29 -7.39 -18.36
CA VAL A 402 14.67 -8.67 -17.74
C VAL A 402 13.45 -9.57 -17.57
N THR A 403 12.27 -9.02 -17.24
CA THR A 403 11.02 -9.80 -17.12
C THR A 403 10.65 -10.43 -18.46
N ILE A 404 10.73 -9.67 -19.55
CA ILE A 404 10.46 -10.18 -20.90
C ILE A 404 11.47 -11.27 -21.25
N GLY A 405 12.78 -10.99 -21.09
CA GLY A 405 13.85 -11.93 -21.40
C GLY A 405 13.78 -13.21 -20.56
N ALA A 406 13.55 -13.08 -19.25
CA ALA A 406 13.38 -14.22 -18.36
C ALA A 406 12.18 -15.08 -18.75
N SER A 407 11.05 -14.46 -19.13
CA SER A 407 9.87 -15.21 -19.59
C SER A 407 10.13 -16.09 -20.83
N TRP A 408 11.13 -15.73 -21.66
CA TRP A 408 11.48 -16.49 -22.86
C TRP A 408 12.35 -17.73 -22.59
N LEU A 409 12.87 -17.88 -21.39
CA LEU A 409 13.65 -19.07 -21.02
C LEU A 409 12.80 -20.35 -21.02
N ARG A 410 11.48 -20.24 -20.94
CA ARG A 410 10.54 -21.35 -20.96
C ARG A 410 9.35 -21.08 -21.87
N LYS A 411 8.86 -22.11 -22.57
CA LYS A 411 7.71 -21.99 -23.49
C LYS A 411 6.44 -21.60 -22.76
N ASP A 412 6.21 -22.15 -21.56
CA ASP A 412 4.96 -21.96 -20.77
C ASP A 412 4.83 -20.55 -20.20
N THR A 413 5.96 -19.89 -19.90
CA THR A 413 5.99 -18.54 -19.32
C THR A 413 6.18 -17.46 -20.39
N ARG A 414 6.43 -17.84 -21.64
CA ARG A 414 6.80 -16.92 -22.72
C ARG A 414 5.77 -15.81 -22.91
N MET A 415 6.25 -14.57 -22.85
CA MET A 415 5.48 -13.37 -23.17
C MET A 415 5.57 -13.09 -24.66
N GLY A 416 4.47 -13.36 -25.40
CA GLY A 416 4.29 -12.91 -26.77
C GLY A 416 3.85 -11.45 -26.84
N PRO A 417 3.73 -10.87 -28.05
CA PRO A 417 3.30 -9.48 -28.26
C PRO A 417 1.99 -9.13 -27.55
N ASP A 418 1.02 -10.07 -27.54
CA ASP A 418 -0.28 -9.86 -26.89
C ASP A 418 -0.16 -9.72 -25.36
N LYS A 419 0.69 -10.55 -24.72
CA LYS A 419 0.93 -10.45 -23.28
C LYS A 419 1.72 -9.19 -22.92
N ILE A 420 2.68 -8.78 -23.77
CA ILE A 420 3.44 -7.54 -23.58
C ILE A 420 2.49 -6.34 -23.71
N LEU A 421 1.65 -6.30 -24.75
CA LEU A 421 0.65 -5.26 -24.92
C LEU A 421 -0.35 -5.25 -23.74
N GLY A 422 -0.79 -6.44 -23.31
CA GLY A 422 -1.65 -6.60 -22.14
C GLY A 422 -1.02 -6.00 -20.87
N ALA A 423 0.26 -6.27 -20.61
CA ALA A 423 0.99 -5.73 -19.47
C ALA A 423 1.12 -4.21 -19.53
N VAL A 424 1.43 -3.63 -20.70
CA VAL A 424 1.49 -2.17 -20.90
C VAL A 424 0.13 -1.54 -20.63
N VAL A 425 -0.94 -2.08 -21.20
CA VAL A 425 -2.30 -1.54 -21.06
C VAL A 425 -2.80 -1.66 -19.62
N GLU A 426 -2.57 -2.81 -18.97
CA GLU A 426 -2.97 -3.02 -17.58
C GLU A 426 -2.20 -2.11 -16.63
N GLY A 427 -0.87 -2.04 -16.77
CA GLY A 427 -0.02 -1.17 -15.96
C GLY A 427 -0.39 0.30 -16.08
N SER A 428 -0.56 0.79 -17.32
CA SER A 428 -0.96 2.17 -17.57
C SER A 428 -2.34 2.49 -16.99
N LYS A 429 -3.32 1.59 -17.14
CA LYS A 429 -4.65 1.78 -16.56
C LYS A 429 -4.62 1.82 -15.04
N SER A 430 -3.88 0.92 -14.39
CA SER A 430 -3.73 0.90 -12.94
C SER A 430 -3.01 2.14 -12.40
N ALA A 431 -2.14 2.76 -13.20
CA ALA A 431 -1.48 4.00 -12.81
C ALA A 431 -2.42 5.23 -12.82
N ILE A 432 -3.56 5.18 -13.54
CA ILE A 432 -4.45 6.34 -13.67
C ILE A 432 -5.05 6.72 -12.32
N SER A 433 -5.70 5.79 -11.61
CA SER A 433 -6.37 6.11 -10.34
C SER A 433 -5.40 6.58 -9.28
N VAL A 434 -4.25 5.93 -9.17
CA VAL A 434 -3.20 6.33 -8.21
C VAL A 434 -2.64 7.71 -8.58
N GLY A 435 -2.41 7.97 -9.87
CA GLY A 435 -1.95 9.27 -10.36
C GLY A 435 -2.94 10.39 -10.08
N VAL A 436 -4.24 10.17 -10.31
CA VAL A 436 -5.30 11.13 -9.98
C VAL A 436 -5.36 11.41 -8.48
N CYS A 437 -5.20 10.38 -7.65
CA CYS A 437 -5.06 10.57 -6.20
C CYS A 437 -3.86 11.48 -5.88
N CYS A 438 -2.72 11.27 -6.52
CA CYS A 438 -1.53 12.10 -6.32
C CYS A 438 -1.73 13.57 -6.75
N VAL A 439 -2.48 13.81 -7.83
CA VAL A 439 -2.82 15.16 -8.29
C VAL A 439 -3.68 15.89 -7.26
N ILE A 440 -4.78 15.28 -6.81
CA ILE A 440 -5.71 15.93 -5.87
C ILE A 440 -5.10 16.11 -4.48
N ILE A 441 -4.24 15.19 -4.04
CA ILE A 441 -3.48 15.33 -2.80
C ILE A 441 -2.54 16.54 -2.85
N GLY A 442 -2.04 16.90 -4.02
CA GLY A 442 -1.29 18.14 -4.22
C GLY A 442 -2.05 19.36 -3.67
N ILE A 443 -3.37 19.41 -3.85
CA ILE A 443 -4.20 20.49 -3.30
C ILE A 443 -4.21 20.48 -1.77
N ILE A 444 -4.26 19.30 -1.15
CA ILE A 444 -4.18 19.15 0.31
C ILE A 444 -2.81 19.63 0.81
N ILE A 445 -1.71 19.16 0.20
CA ILE A 445 -0.35 19.54 0.57
C ILE A 445 -0.15 21.05 0.38
N GLY A 446 -0.59 21.60 -0.75
CA GLY A 446 -0.51 23.03 -1.02
C GLY A 446 -1.23 23.89 0.02
N THR A 447 -2.40 23.42 0.48
CA THR A 447 -3.14 24.08 1.57
C THR A 447 -2.40 23.95 2.91
N VAL A 448 -1.98 22.75 3.29
CA VAL A 448 -1.23 22.50 4.54
C VAL A 448 0.04 23.35 4.60
N THR A 449 0.74 23.46 3.47
CA THR A 449 1.95 24.28 3.36
C THR A 449 1.63 25.78 3.45
N LEU A 450 0.63 26.25 2.71
CA LEU A 450 0.24 27.65 2.68
C LEU A 450 -0.26 28.16 4.05
N THR A 451 -1.00 27.33 4.78
CA THR A 451 -1.59 27.64 6.09
C THR A 451 -0.68 27.29 7.27
N SER A 452 0.46 26.61 7.02
CA SER A 452 1.33 26.05 8.06
C SER A 452 0.59 25.10 9.03
N MET A 453 -0.49 24.47 8.57
CA MET A 453 -1.35 23.61 9.38
C MET A 453 -0.59 22.47 10.06
N GLY A 454 0.35 21.82 9.36
CA GLY A 454 1.16 20.74 9.93
C GLY A 454 1.99 21.19 11.13
N LEU A 455 2.54 22.41 11.08
CA LEU A 455 3.28 23.00 12.21
C LEU A 455 2.35 23.34 13.39
N ASN A 456 1.18 23.89 13.09
CA ASN A 456 0.18 24.27 14.11
C ASN A 456 -0.38 23.02 14.82
N MET A 457 -0.65 21.94 14.08
CA MET A 457 -1.03 20.65 14.66
C MET A 457 0.07 20.09 15.57
N GLY A 458 1.33 20.24 15.18
CA GLY A 458 2.46 19.87 16.04
C GLY A 458 2.45 20.64 17.36
N TYR A 459 2.25 21.96 17.34
CA TYR A 459 2.16 22.76 18.56
C TYR A 459 0.95 22.38 19.42
N LEU A 460 -0.21 22.14 18.81
CA LEU A 460 -1.40 21.66 19.53
C LEU A 460 -1.12 20.37 20.29
N ILE A 461 -0.52 19.38 19.62
CA ILE A 461 -0.23 18.08 20.25
C ILE A 461 0.82 18.25 21.36
N LEU A 462 1.87 19.03 21.14
CA LEU A 462 2.85 19.31 22.19
C LEU A 462 2.24 20.03 23.40
N SER A 463 1.24 20.90 23.18
CA SER A 463 0.54 21.56 24.30
C SER A 463 -0.32 20.58 25.13
N ILE A 464 -0.79 19.49 24.52
CA ILE A 464 -1.55 18.43 25.20
C ILE A 464 -0.59 17.46 25.90
N VAL A 465 0.53 17.15 25.26
CA VAL A 465 1.47 16.10 25.72
C VAL A 465 2.32 16.54 26.91
N GLN A 466 2.50 17.86 27.16
CA GLN A 466 3.27 18.47 28.27
C GLN A 466 4.47 17.62 28.74
N GLY A 467 5.62 17.71 28.05
CA GLY A 467 6.85 16.97 28.39
C GLY A 467 7.26 15.92 27.36
N ASP A 468 8.30 15.11 27.67
CA ASP A 468 8.91 14.11 26.78
C ASP A 468 8.08 12.81 26.64
N HIS A 469 6.77 12.95 26.39
CA HIS A 469 5.90 11.78 26.22
C HIS A 469 5.69 11.42 24.76
N ILE A 470 6.74 10.98 24.06
CA ILE A 470 6.71 10.58 22.65
C ILE A 470 5.65 9.51 22.36
N TYR A 471 5.37 8.61 23.32
CA TYR A 471 4.35 7.57 23.16
C TYR A 471 2.93 8.14 23.11
N LEU A 472 2.62 9.20 23.88
CA LEU A 472 1.32 9.86 23.83
C LEU A 472 1.15 10.60 22.50
N ALA A 473 2.21 11.28 22.02
CA ALA A 473 2.23 11.88 20.69
C ALA A 473 2.03 10.81 19.60
N GLY A 474 2.73 9.69 19.71
CA GLY A 474 2.57 8.52 18.84
C GLY A 474 1.13 8.00 18.82
N PHE A 475 0.49 7.88 19.98
CA PHE A 475 -0.90 7.42 20.07
C PHE A 475 -1.88 8.36 19.36
N LEU A 476 -1.75 9.67 19.55
CA LEU A 476 -2.57 10.67 18.86
C LEU A 476 -2.32 10.65 17.35
N VAL A 477 -1.07 10.53 16.93
CA VAL A 477 -0.69 10.42 15.51
C VAL A 477 -1.17 9.11 14.89
N MET A 478 -1.16 8.00 15.63
CA MET A 478 -1.75 6.73 15.20
C MET A 478 -3.23 6.89 14.83
N ILE A 479 -4.02 7.50 15.72
CA ILE A 479 -5.45 7.75 15.49
C ILE A 479 -5.64 8.67 14.28
N MET A 480 -4.88 9.76 14.21
CA MET A 480 -4.95 10.71 13.10
C MET A 480 -4.58 10.04 11.77
N SER A 481 -3.52 9.23 11.74
CA SER A 481 -3.08 8.51 10.55
C SER A 481 -4.10 7.47 10.10
N ALA A 482 -4.71 6.76 11.04
CA ALA A 482 -5.77 5.81 10.74
C ALA A 482 -6.99 6.50 10.12
N ILE A 483 -7.44 7.63 10.68
CA ILE A 483 -8.59 8.40 10.17
C ILE A 483 -8.31 8.97 8.78
N LEU A 484 -7.15 9.62 8.59
CA LEU A 484 -6.76 10.22 7.31
C LEU A 484 -6.54 9.18 6.20
N GLY A 485 -6.14 7.97 6.56
CA GLY A 485 -5.92 6.85 5.63
C GLY A 485 -7.18 6.09 5.24
N MET A 486 -8.31 6.28 5.94
CA MET A 486 -9.53 5.50 5.71
C MET A 486 -10.11 5.69 4.31
N GLY A 487 -10.31 4.59 3.60
CA GLY A 487 -10.97 4.59 2.29
C GLY A 487 -10.15 5.17 1.14
N VAL A 488 -8.83 5.26 1.31
CA VAL A 488 -7.89 5.80 0.33
C VAL A 488 -6.85 4.73 -0.02
N PRO A 489 -6.38 4.62 -1.27
CA PRO A 489 -5.27 3.75 -1.64
C PRO A 489 -4.01 4.03 -0.80
N GLY A 490 -3.22 3.00 -0.47
CA GLY A 490 -2.11 3.11 0.50
C GLY A 490 -1.09 4.20 0.19
N VAL A 491 -0.70 4.39 -1.06
CA VAL A 491 0.20 5.49 -1.48
C VAL A 491 -0.43 6.85 -1.18
N ALA A 492 -1.69 7.03 -1.56
CA ALA A 492 -2.43 8.27 -1.34
C ALA A 492 -2.64 8.54 0.16
N ALA A 493 -2.99 7.51 0.94
CA ALA A 493 -3.13 7.58 2.38
C ALA A 493 -1.84 8.05 3.05
N TYR A 494 -0.70 7.46 2.68
CA TYR A 494 0.60 7.86 3.22
C TYR A 494 0.93 9.32 2.90
N VAL A 495 0.71 9.78 1.65
CA VAL A 495 1.05 11.15 1.26
C VAL A 495 0.22 12.19 2.02
N ILE A 496 -1.05 11.90 2.34
CA ILE A 496 -1.87 12.78 3.18
C ILE A 496 -1.33 12.79 4.62
N VAL A 497 -1.12 11.60 5.18
CA VAL A 497 -0.65 11.43 6.55
C VAL A 497 0.72 12.06 6.75
N GLN A 498 1.62 11.92 5.77
CA GLN A 498 2.93 12.56 5.77
C GLN A 498 2.84 14.08 5.91
N ALA A 499 1.92 14.72 5.19
CA ALA A 499 1.82 16.18 5.22
C ALA A 499 1.33 16.73 6.57
N VAL A 500 0.49 15.97 7.29
CA VAL A 500 -0.19 16.43 8.50
C VAL A 500 0.40 15.81 9.78
N ALA A 501 0.64 14.50 9.78
CA ALA A 501 0.97 13.73 10.98
C ALA A 501 2.48 13.60 11.24
N VAL A 502 3.29 13.44 10.19
CA VAL A 502 4.75 13.30 10.35
C VAL A 502 5.40 14.51 11.03
N PRO A 503 5.07 15.77 10.67
CA PRO A 503 5.66 16.93 11.36
C PRO A 503 5.41 16.94 12.87
N VAL A 504 4.31 16.34 13.31
CA VAL A 504 3.96 16.23 14.73
C VAL A 504 4.94 15.33 15.48
N LEU A 505 5.22 14.13 14.94
CA LEU A 505 6.17 13.20 15.56
C LEU A 505 7.60 13.73 15.53
N ILE A 506 8.02 14.39 14.45
CA ILE A 506 9.34 15.00 14.36
C ILE A 506 9.49 16.07 15.44
N LYS A 507 8.47 16.90 15.67
CA LYS A 507 8.48 17.89 16.76
C LYS A 507 8.45 17.25 18.14
N ALA A 508 7.85 16.08 18.30
CA ALA A 508 7.88 15.31 19.55
C ALA A 508 9.21 14.56 19.78
N GLY A 509 10.19 14.75 18.90
CA GLY A 509 11.55 14.19 19.05
C GLY A 509 11.84 12.94 18.23
N ALA A 510 10.90 12.42 17.42
CA ALA A 510 11.14 11.27 16.57
C ALA A 510 12.10 11.61 15.41
N LEU A 511 13.00 10.68 15.07
CA LEU A 511 13.82 10.81 13.86
C LEU A 511 12.93 10.83 12.61
N PRO A 512 13.26 11.63 11.58
CA PRO A 512 12.39 11.77 10.39
C PRO A 512 11.99 10.45 9.75
N LEU A 513 12.92 9.53 9.50
CA LEU A 513 12.61 8.23 8.91
C LEU A 513 11.67 7.39 9.79
N ILE A 514 11.87 7.42 11.10
CA ILE A 514 11.01 6.73 12.08
C ILE A 514 9.60 7.30 12.04
N ALA A 515 9.45 8.63 12.05
CA ALA A 515 8.16 9.29 11.97
C ALA A 515 7.41 8.94 10.68
N HIS A 516 8.13 8.88 9.55
CA HIS A 516 7.56 8.48 8.26
C HIS A 516 7.13 7.01 8.23
N LEU A 517 7.96 6.08 8.73
CA LEU A 517 7.62 4.65 8.79
C LEU A 517 6.44 4.39 9.74
N PHE A 518 6.43 5.07 10.90
CA PHE A 518 5.32 5.02 11.84
C PHE A 518 4.00 5.41 11.15
N CYS A 519 3.98 6.57 10.53
CA CYS A 519 2.80 7.08 9.83
C CYS A 519 2.40 6.19 8.63
N LEU A 520 3.35 5.66 7.87
CA LEU A 520 3.09 4.74 6.76
C LEU A 520 2.35 3.49 7.23
N ILE A 521 2.85 2.84 8.29
CA ILE A 521 2.26 1.59 8.77
C ILE A 521 0.80 1.82 9.18
N TYR A 522 0.49 2.89 9.93
CA TYR A 522 -0.90 3.18 10.31
C TYR A 522 -1.78 3.62 9.15
N ALA A 523 -1.23 4.35 8.18
CA ALA A 523 -1.93 4.65 6.93
C ALA A 523 -2.32 3.37 6.18
N CYS A 524 -1.45 2.36 6.14
CA CYS A 524 -1.75 1.06 5.56
C CYS A 524 -2.77 0.27 6.39
N LEU A 525 -2.61 0.22 7.71
CA LEU A 525 -3.50 -0.51 8.62
C LEU A 525 -4.93 0.05 8.65
N SER A 526 -5.15 1.30 8.23
CA SER A 526 -6.49 1.86 8.04
C SER A 526 -7.37 1.02 7.09
N ASN A 527 -6.75 0.28 6.15
CA ASN A 527 -7.45 -0.62 5.22
C ASN A 527 -8.07 -1.87 5.89
N ILE A 528 -7.65 -2.20 7.12
CA ILE A 528 -8.24 -3.29 7.92
C ILE A 528 -8.99 -2.79 9.14
N THR A 529 -9.02 -1.46 9.38
CA THR A 529 -9.59 -0.87 10.59
C THR A 529 -11.04 -0.42 10.35
N PRO A 530 -12.04 -0.96 11.07
CA PRO A 530 -13.39 -0.43 11.05
C PRO A 530 -13.42 1.07 11.45
N PRO A 531 -14.36 1.88 10.94
CA PRO A 531 -15.56 1.48 10.20
C PRO A 531 -15.39 1.31 8.69
N VAL A 532 -14.26 1.67 8.09
CA VAL A 532 -14.07 1.66 6.63
C VAL A 532 -13.47 0.35 6.14
N ALA A 533 -12.40 -0.17 6.75
CA ALA A 533 -11.79 -1.50 6.59
C ALA A 533 -11.89 -2.11 5.17
N MET A 534 -11.54 -1.35 4.13
CA MET A 534 -11.84 -1.67 2.72
C MET A 534 -11.34 -3.06 2.30
N SER A 535 -10.10 -3.44 2.68
CA SER A 535 -9.54 -4.75 2.35
C SER A 535 -10.28 -5.89 3.04
N ALA A 536 -10.65 -5.70 4.32
CA ALA A 536 -11.41 -6.69 5.06
C ALA A 536 -12.84 -6.85 4.49
N TYR A 537 -13.43 -5.77 4.00
CA TYR A 537 -14.78 -5.82 3.40
C TYR A 537 -14.79 -6.48 2.03
N VAL A 538 -13.77 -6.29 1.21
CA VAL A 538 -13.63 -7.05 -0.04
C VAL A 538 -13.39 -8.52 0.26
N ALA A 539 -12.50 -8.83 1.22
CA ALA A 539 -12.26 -10.21 1.65
C ALA A 539 -13.52 -10.88 2.21
N SER A 540 -14.34 -10.16 2.99
CA SER A 540 -15.60 -10.68 3.54
C SER A 540 -16.57 -11.10 2.44
N GLY A 541 -16.57 -10.37 1.34
CA GLY A 541 -17.40 -10.71 0.19
C GLY A 541 -16.98 -11.97 -0.52
N ILE A 542 -15.67 -12.19 -0.70
CA ILE A 542 -15.14 -13.43 -1.28
C ILE A 542 -15.38 -14.59 -0.31
N ALA A 543 -15.24 -14.34 1.00
CA ALA A 543 -15.46 -15.33 2.05
C ALA A 543 -16.95 -15.67 2.26
N ASP A 544 -17.87 -14.85 1.77
CA ASP A 544 -19.31 -14.88 2.07
C ASP A 544 -19.58 -14.76 3.58
N SER A 545 -18.96 -13.76 4.21
CA SER A 545 -18.95 -13.53 5.65
C SER A 545 -19.47 -12.15 6.02
N ASP A 546 -19.79 -11.95 7.29
CA ASP A 546 -20.17 -10.64 7.83
C ASP A 546 -19.00 -9.66 7.77
N GLN A 547 -19.22 -8.46 7.21
CA GLN A 547 -18.20 -7.44 6.99
C GLN A 547 -17.60 -6.96 8.32
N THR A 548 -18.44 -6.67 9.30
CA THR A 548 -18.01 -6.13 10.59
C THR A 548 -17.21 -7.16 11.38
N LYS A 549 -17.68 -8.41 11.42
CA LYS A 549 -16.96 -9.50 12.08
C LYS A 549 -15.62 -9.77 11.41
N THR A 550 -15.57 -9.76 10.08
CA THR A 550 -14.31 -9.93 9.33
C THR A 550 -13.35 -8.77 9.62
N GLY A 551 -13.84 -7.53 9.68
CA GLY A 551 -13.03 -6.37 10.07
C GLY A 551 -12.49 -6.47 11.49
N LEU A 552 -13.31 -6.89 12.46
CA LEU A 552 -12.85 -7.09 13.84
C LEU A 552 -11.80 -8.21 13.95
N TRP A 553 -11.98 -9.33 13.23
CA TRP A 553 -10.94 -10.35 13.12
C TRP A 553 -9.66 -9.83 12.46
N ALA A 554 -9.79 -8.96 11.45
CA ALA A 554 -8.63 -8.37 10.79
C ALA A 554 -7.84 -7.45 11.74
N VAL A 555 -8.51 -6.61 12.54
CA VAL A 555 -7.84 -5.81 13.58
C VAL A 555 -7.15 -6.71 14.60
N ARG A 556 -7.80 -7.78 15.06
CA ARG A 556 -7.20 -8.71 16.02
C ARG A 556 -5.95 -9.39 15.47
N LEU A 557 -5.99 -9.90 14.23
CA LEU A 557 -4.85 -10.53 13.58
C LEU A 557 -3.74 -9.53 13.24
N GLY A 558 -4.13 -8.30 12.87
CA GLY A 558 -3.23 -7.20 12.56
C GLY A 558 -2.70 -6.45 13.80
N LEU A 559 -3.09 -6.83 15.02
CA LEU A 559 -2.76 -6.10 16.24
C LEU A 559 -1.26 -5.91 16.44
N ILE A 560 -0.46 -6.90 16.03
CA ILE A 560 0.99 -6.77 16.04
C ILE A 560 1.48 -5.56 15.21
N GLY A 561 0.85 -5.29 14.07
CA GLY A 561 1.17 -4.13 13.23
C GLY A 561 0.84 -2.79 13.90
N PHE A 562 -0.17 -2.76 14.80
CA PHE A 562 -0.50 -1.56 15.59
C PHE A 562 0.48 -1.34 16.74
N ILE A 563 1.17 -2.37 17.19
CA ILE A 563 2.07 -2.32 18.34
C ILE A 563 3.51 -2.06 17.90
N ILE A 564 3.98 -2.70 16.83
CA ILE A 564 5.37 -2.60 16.34
C ILE A 564 5.85 -1.15 16.17
N PRO A 565 5.08 -0.21 15.60
CA PRO A 565 5.59 1.15 15.41
C PRO A 565 5.97 1.85 16.71
N PHE A 566 5.31 1.58 17.81
CA PHE A 566 5.66 2.16 19.10
C PHE A 566 7.04 1.71 19.61
N PHE A 567 7.49 0.49 19.25
CA PHE A 567 8.77 -0.02 19.71
C PHE A 567 9.94 0.64 19.01
N PHE A 568 9.84 0.91 17.71
CA PHE A 568 10.89 1.63 17.01
C PHE A 568 10.78 3.17 17.13
N LEU A 569 9.69 3.69 17.69
CA LEU A 569 9.48 5.14 17.85
C LEU A 569 10.56 5.76 18.73
N ASP A 570 10.91 5.07 19.82
CA ASP A 570 11.94 5.48 20.80
C ASP A 570 13.21 4.61 20.74
N ASN A 571 13.19 3.56 19.92
CA ASN A 571 14.31 2.63 19.78
C ASN A 571 14.76 2.51 18.31
N PRO A 572 15.57 3.44 17.80
CA PRO A 572 16.05 3.42 16.42
C PRO A 572 16.94 2.22 16.10
N VAL A 573 17.56 1.56 17.10
CA VAL A 573 18.42 0.36 16.94
C VAL A 573 17.67 -0.80 16.30
N LEU A 574 16.36 -0.89 16.54
CA LEU A 574 15.48 -1.91 15.96
C LEU A 574 15.38 -1.82 14.43
N LEU A 575 15.64 -0.65 13.86
CA LEU A 575 15.61 -0.41 12.41
C LEU A 575 17.03 -0.45 11.84
N ILE A 576 17.28 -1.36 10.92
CA ILE A 576 18.63 -1.59 10.36
C ILE A 576 19.20 -0.30 9.76
N GLY A 577 20.33 0.15 10.30
CA GLY A 577 21.11 1.29 9.82
C GLY A 577 20.54 2.67 10.17
N VAL A 578 19.46 2.77 10.95
CA VAL A 578 18.88 4.07 11.36
C VAL A 578 19.67 4.69 12.48
N ASP A 579 20.05 3.93 13.51
CA ASP A 579 20.99 4.35 14.51
C ASP A 579 22.43 4.17 13.99
N LYS A 580 23.12 5.27 13.74
CA LYS A 580 24.50 5.25 13.26
C LYS A 580 25.53 4.89 14.34
N THR A 581 25.13 4.92 15.59
CA THR A 581 25.98 4.57 16.73
C THR A 581 25.92 3.09 17.07
N ALA A 582 24.83 2.42 16.71
CA ALA A 582 24.62 1.01 16.95
C ALA A 582 25.40 0.14 15.94
N THR A 583 26.02 -0.91 16.45
CA THR A 583 26.64 -1.94 15.61
C THR A 583 25.59 -2.81 14.91
N LEU A 584 25.96 -3.45 13.81
CA LEU A 584 25.08 -4.41 13.13
C LEU A 584 24.65 -5.55 14.08
N TRP A 585 25.55 -5.95 15.00
CA TRP A 585 25.25 -6.99 15.99
C TRP A 585 24.15 -6.56 16.97
N GLU A 586 24.22 -5.33 17.47
CA GLU A 586 23.17 -4.79 18.36
C GLU A 586 21.82 -4.71 17.67
N SER A 587 21.78 -4.30 16.40
CA SER A 587 20.55 -4.29 15.61
C SER A 587 19.99 -5.71 15.40
N LEU A 588 20.85 -6.67 15.04
CA LEU A 588 20.42 -8.07 14.86
C LEU A 588 19.94 -8.69 16.19
N TRP A 589 20.61 -8.39 17.31
CA TRP A 589 20.17 -8.82 18.63
C TRP A 589 18.82 -8.23 19.01
N SER A 590 18.61 -6.94 18.80
CA SER A 590 17.34 -6.26 19.03
C SER A 590 16.21 -6.84 18.17
N ILE A 591 16.46 -7.18 16.90
CA ILE A 591 15.50 -7.86 16.04
C ILE A 591 15.17 -9.25 16.57
N PHE A 592 16.16 -10.01 17.01
CA PHE A 592 15.97 -11.35 17.56
C PHE A 592 15.11 -11.33 18.85
N THR A 593 15.42 -10.43 19.79
CA THR A 593 14.62 -10.27 21.01
C THR A 593 13.20 -9.79 20.70
N ALA A 594 13.04 -8.88 19.73
CA ALA A 594 11.74 -8.43 19.25
C ALA A 594 10.92 -9.55 18.60
N MET A 595 11.55 -10.49 17.89
CA MET A 595 10.87 -11.69 17.38
C MET A 595 10.35 -12.58 18.51
N ILE A 596 11.14 -12.76 19.57
CA ILE A 596 10.72 -13.52 20.75
C ILE A 596 9.58 -12.78 21.49
N GLY A 597 9.66 -11.45 21.61
CA GLY A 597 8.60 -10.61 22.16
C GLY A 597 7.30 -10.70 21.34
N THR A 598 7.42 -10.70 20.02
CA THR A 598 6.29 -10.91 19.10
C THR A 598 5.66 -12.29 19.30
N PHE A 599 6.47 -13.34 19.45
CA PHE A 599 5.98 -14.68 19.78
C PHE A 599 5.17 -14.67 21.08
N ALA A 600 5.69 -14.07 22.16
CA ALA A 600 5.01 -13.99 23.44
C ALA A 600 3.68 -13.24 23.35
N LEU A 601 3.68 -12.10 22.66
CA LEU A 601 2.47 -11.29 22.47
C LEU A 601 1.38 -12.08 21.76
N VAL A 602 1.72 -12.68 20.61
CA VAL A 602 0.76 -13.43 19.80
C VAL A 602 0.27 -14.68 20.53
N ALA A 603 1.15 -15.41 21.22
CA ALA A 603 0.78 -16.56 22.04
C ALA A 603 -0.18 -16.18 23.18
N GLY A 604 0.07 -15.04 23.83
CA GLY A 604 -0.83 -14.49 24.85
C GLY A 604 -2.19 -14.08 24.30
N LEU A 605 -2.23 -13.43 23.12
CA LEU A 605 -3.46 -12.99 22.46
C LEU A 605 -4.29 -14.16 21.95
N GLU A 606 -3.67 -15.13 21.28
CA GLU A 606 -4.36 -16.32 20.76
C GLU A 606 -4.67 -17.35 21.84
N GLY A 607 -3.94 -17.30 22.96
CA GLY A 607 -4.16 -18.19 24.11
C GLY A 607 -3.74 -19.63 23.86
N TRP A 608 -2.64 -19.83 23.11
CA TRP A 608 -2.08 -21.13 22.78
C TRP A 608 -0.56 -21.06 22.67
N ILE A 609 0.15 -22.03 23.23
CA ILE A 609 1.58 -22.30 22.94
C ILE A 609 1.74 -23.81 22.70
N ILE A 610 1.90 -24.58 23.77
CA ILE A 610 1.97 -26.05 23.76
C ILE A 610 0.57 -26.63 23.94
N ARG A 611 -0.24 -25.98 24.79
CA ARG A 611 -1.65 -26.25 25.03
C ARG A 611 -2.44 -24.95 25.17
N LYS A 612 -3.75 -25.03 25.38
CA LYS A 612 -4.60 -23.86 25.67
C LYS A 612 -4.06 -23.14 26.92
N ALA A 613 -3.69 -21.88 26.74
CA ALA A 613 -3.15 -21.05 27.83
C ALA A 613 -4.27 -20.56 28.76
N GLY A 614 -4.04 -20.65 30.08
CA GLY A 614 -4.89 -20.05 31.08
C GLY A 614 -4.80 -18.51 31.09
N VAL A 615 -5.72 -17.87 31.83
CA VAL A 615 -5.75 -16.39 31.88
C VAL A 615 -4.44 -15.83 32.45
N ILE A 616 -3.88 -16.42 33.49
CA ILE A 616 -2.61 -15.97 34.10
C ILE A 616 -1.45 -16.12 33.11
N GLU A 617 -1.35 -17.28 32.43
CA GLU A 617 -0.32 -17.53 31.41
C GLU A 617 -0.39 -16.48 30.28
N ARG A 618 -1.60 -16.14 29.83
CA ARG A 618 -1.82 -15.11 28.82
C ARG A 618 -1.40 -13.72 29.30
N VAL A 619 -1.77 -13.34 30.52
CA VAL A 619 -1.39 -12.03 31.09
C VAL A 619 0.13 -11.94 31.21
N ILE A 620 0.81 -13.01 31.71
CA ILE A 620 2.27 -13.03 31.80
C ILE A 620 2.91 -12.85 30.41
N LEU A 621 2.44 -13.59 29.40
CA LEU A 621 3.00 -13.51 28.05
C LEU A 621 2.82 -12.11 27.44
N ILE A 622 1.67 -11.48 27.62
CA ILE A 622 1.41 -10.12 27.14
C ILE A 622 2.27 -9.10 27.90
N ALA A 623 2.42 -9.26 29.22
CA ALA A 623 3.21 -8.34 30.05
C ALA A 623 4.72 -8.47 29.81
N VAL A 624 5.20 -9.65 29.45
CA VAL A 624 6.63 -9.91 29.18
C VAL A 624 7.03 -9.45 27.78
N SER A 625 6.10 -9.41 26.83
CA SER A 625 6.38 -9.00 25.44
C SER A 625 7.04 -7.61 25.34
N PRO A 626 6.57 -6.55 26.00
CA PRO A 626 7.22 -5.25 25.96
C PRO A 626 8.67 -5.27 26.47
N LEU A 627 8.99 -6.11 27.46
CA LEU A 627 10.34 -6.22 28.01
C LEU A 627 11.37 -6.68 26.97
N LEU A 628 10.95 -7.47 25.98
CA LEU A 628 11.78 -7.98 24.88
C LEU A 628 11.80 -7.06 23.65
N LEU A 629 10.96 -6.06 23.65
CA LEU A 629 10.84 -5.10 22.56
C LEU A 629 11.56 -3.79 22.90
N PHE A 630 11.83 -3.54 24.20
CA PHE A 630 12.73 -2.46 24.65
C PHE A 630 14.15 -2.99 24.80
N PRO A 631 15.16 -2.30 24.25
CA PRO A 631 16.54 -2.75 24.33
C PRO A 631 17.07 -2.65 25.77
N GLY A 632 17.62 -3.75 26.26
CA GLY A 632 18.25 -3.79 27.56
C GLY A 632 18.58 -5.22 27.99
N SER A 633 19.82 -5.51 28.35
CA SER A 633 20.24 -6.86 28.73
C SER A 633 19.43 -7.45 29.91
N LEU A 634 19.03 -6.61 30.86
CA LEU A 634 18.20 -7.04 32.00
C LEU A 634 16.75 -7.27 31.58
N THR A 635 16.18 -6.44 30.72
CA THR A 635 14.83 -6.59 30.18
C THR A 635 14.73 -7.83 29.29
N ASP A 636 15.75 -8.09 28.47
CA ASP A 636 15.83 -9.29 27.62
C ASP A 636 15.88 -10.57 28.45
N ILE A 637 16.72 -10.62 29.49
CA ILE A 637 16.81 -11.78 30.39
C ILE A 637 15.49 -12.00 31.12
N ALA A 638 14.88 -10.97 31.69
CA ALA A 638 13.60 -11.05 32.36
C ALA A 638 12.49 -11.52 31.42
N GLY A 639 12.47 -11.02 30.20
CA GLY A 639 11.55 -11.40 29.16
C GLY A 639 11.65 -12.87 28.76
N ILE A 640 12.86 -13.33 28.45
CA ILE A 640 13.14 -14.73 28.09
C ILE A 640 12.81 -15.66 29.27
N ALA A 641 13.20 -15.29 30.49
CA ALA A 641 12.89 -16.08 31.69
C ALA A 641 11.37 -16.23 31.92
N GLY A 642 10.60 -15.15 31.72
CA GLY A 642 9.14 -15.19 31.84
C GLY A 642 8.48 -16.12 30.82
N ILE A 643 8.92 -16.09 29.56
CA ILE A 643 8.42 -17.01 28.52
C ILE A 643 8.81 -18.44 28.84
N ALA A 644 10.08 -18.68 29.24
CA ALA A 644 10.56 -20.00 29.62
C ALA A 644 9.76 -20.57 30.78
N ALA A 645 9.46 -19.77 31.80
CA ALA A 645 8.64 -20.18 32.95
C ALA A 645 7.24 -20.64 32.50
N VAL A 646 6.57 -19.90 31.62
CA VAL A 646 5.26 -20.29 31.08
C VAL A 646 5.37 -21.55 30.21
N CYS A 647 6.39 -21.68 29.37
CA CYS A 647 6.60 -22.88 28.56
C CYS A 647 6.87 -24.14 29.44
N ILE A 648 7.72 -24.03 30.46
CA ILE A 648 8.02 -25.11 31.39
C ILE A 648 6.74 -25.50 32.15
N PHE A 649 5.98 -24.52 32.65
CA PHE A 649 4.72 -24.76 33.33
C PHE A 649 3.71 -25.50 32.46
N GLN A 650 3.57 -25.08 31.19
CA GLN A 650 2.70 -25.77 30.23
C GLN A 650 3.21 -27.17 29.88
N TRP A 651 4.53 -27.35 29.78
CA TRP A 651 5.12 -28.66 29.48
C TRP A 651 4.88 -29.68 30.63
N ILE A 652 5.07 -29.24 31.88
CA ILE A 652 4.81 -30.07 33.06
C ILE A 652 3.33 -30.49 33.14
N ARG A 653 2.42 -29.58 32.77
CA ARG A 653 0.96 -29.83 32.77
C ARG A 653 0.44 -30.44 31.48
N ARG A 654 1.30 -30.92 30.58
CA ARG A 654 0.91 -31.50 29.31
C ARG A 654 0.27 -32.90 29.43
N LYS A 655 0.35 -33.53 30.59
CA LYS A 655 -0.27 -34.84 30.90
C LYS A 655 -1.78 -34.72 31.15
#